data_13c2d44b48e5cef14ceb48bb86d1f129
#
_entry.id   13c2d44b48e5cef14ceb48bb86d1f129
#
_cell.length_a   1.000
_cell.length_b   1.000
_cell.length_c   1.000
_cell.angle_alpha   90.00
_cell.angle_beta   90.00
_cell.angle_gamma   90.00
#
_symmetry.space_group_name_H-M   'P 1'
#
loop_
_entity.id
_entity.type
_entity.pdbx_description
1 polymer ?
#
loop_
_entity_poly.entity_id
_entity_poly.type
_entity_poly.pdbx_seq_one_letter_code
_entity_poly.pdbx_strand_id
1 'polypeptide(L)'
;MNLKFASIAALLAISATTAFADLPKATELVSKMGFGYNIGNTLEVPAKQGGPTGWGNPMPSPDYIDSIQKAGFKTIRLPTAWYSHSSLGQISKVWLDSVQTVVDMCIKRDLYVVINSHWDTGWLEDNVFAENQERVLKYQTNFWSHIADRFKNYDEHVIFASANEPGVNDPRGGSGAEYADNGQLTFGDSRMKILKAYHEAAIKAIRKAGGNNPTRTIVVQMPRTEIDKYELLAQNFPEDPAGKGYIMAEAHYYPYQYSLMEKDEGWGNQFYYYDGMGSSTDASHNMGSAASVVGSKLYTDAQFDKLKNAFTDKGIPVIIGEMGAIKRMDLTGENLRLHLQGRAAFYGYTAQSAKTRGIVPIVWDTGAENNKNMTIIRRQQNVVPTIFDYEVLNALREAYSMPPLEGNSIDSYVNKSLDDSEKSFKATYQFQGDTAETGTLSYKFSAQDWSQYKAISFDMSFNGSADASWSAVVFFNMSGNWDWKQTDLGSIPDFNGSKKTYTVSFDDSSSPSIAFTDQSKVVAFGINVQGTHVTGNIELDNFTLIKKDDSKVTLLDFNKGEEMETGGIASVANSSTGIGEKINFVFKANSYTDNFTYENTITEPLKIVSHHLAANKLMVRALPGAVQAVFTTANSGRTSAKLMNSLGQVIAAQNFNAVPGANAIQLTTSFRGPAFLIVKQGSQQYTAKVMLK
;
A
#
# COMPACT_ATOMS: atom_id res chain seq x y z
N MET A 1 -79.57 -41.98 -12.70
CA MET A 1 -78.33 -42.74 -12.54
C MET A 1 -77.23 -41.89 -13.13
N ASN A 2 -76.60 -41.00 -12.30
CA ASN A 2 -75.65 -40.00 -12.77
C ASN A 2 -74.24 -40.41 -12.25
N LEU A 3 -73.38 -40.77 -13.20
CA LEU A 3 -71.94 -40.98 -12.93
C LEU A 3 -71.21 -39.62 -12.97
N LYS A 4 -70.60 -39.23 -11.82
CA LYS A 4 -69.67 -38.14 -11.77
C LYS A 4 -68.26 -38.67 -12.08
N PHE A 5 -67.64 -38.16 -13.12
CA PHE A 5 -66.22 -38.34 -13.40
C PHE A 5 -65.43 -37.32 -12.54
N ALA A 6 -64.59 -37.78 -11.68
CA ALA A 6 -63.62 -36.97 -10.98
C ALA A 6 -62.29 -37.03 -11.76
N SER A 7 -61.92 -35.91 -12.35
CA SER A 7 -60.57 -35.74 -12.97
C SER A 7 -59.54 -35.42 -11.90
N ILE A 8 -58.60 -36.31 -11.68
CA ILE A 8 -57.40 -36.04 -10.87
C ILE A 8 -56.37 -35.43 -11.79
N ALA A 9 -56.16 -34.12 -11.65
CA ALA A 9 -55.01 -33.43 -12.27
C ALA A 9 -53.77 -33.61 -11.39
N ALA A 10 -52.85 -34.47 -11.80
CA ALA A 10 -51.53 -34.58 -11.21
C ALA A 10 -50.67 -33.38 -11.63
N LEU A 11 -50.42 -32.43 -10.77
CA LEU A 11 -49.38 -31.41 -10.94
C LEU A 11 -48.02 -32.09 -10.81
N LEU A 12 -47.34 -32.32 -11.92
CA LEU A 12 -45.90 -32.57 -11.94
C LEU A 12 -45.18 -31.22 -11.69
N ALA A 13 -44.68 -31.03 -10.50
CA ALA A 13 -43.72 -29.98 -10.21
C ALA A 13 -42.37 -30.38 -10.84
N ILE A 14 -42.09 -29.88 -12.04
CA ILE A 14 -40.77 -29.96 -12.63
C ILE A 14 -39.92 -28.93 -11.87
N SER A 15 -39.17 -29.39 -10.87
CA SER A 15 -38.07 -28.65 -10.33
C SER A 15 -37.00 -28.55 -11.41
N ALA A 16 -36.98 -27.46 -12.14
CA ALA A 16 -35.86 -27.12 -13.00
C ALA A 16 -34.64 -26.87 -12.09
N THR A 17 -33.86 -27.91 -11.82
CA THR A 17 -32.51 -27.74 -11.34
C THR A 17 -31.75 -27.07 -12.47
N THR A 18 -31.47 -25.77 -12.36
CA THR A 18 -30.49 -25.12 -13.22
C THR A 18 -29.16 -25.85 -12.97
N ALA A 19 -28.83 -26.78 -13.85
CA ALA A 19 -27.52 -27.38 -13.90
C ALA A 19 -26.55 -26.25 -14.26
N PHE A 20 -25.69 -25.85 -13.34
CA PHE A 20 -24.54 -24.98 -13.65
C PHE A 20 -23.64 -25.78 -14.60
N ALA A 21 -23.18 -25.14 -15.67
CA ALA A 21 -22.16 -25.74 -16.53
C ALA A 21 -20.84 -25.81 -15.78
N ASP A 22 -20.04 -26.86 -16.02
CA ASP A 22 -18.72 -26.96 -15.44
C ASP A 22 -17.85 -25.74 -15.83
N LEU A 23 -17.15 -25.19 -14.91
CA LEU A 23 -16.14 -24.15 -15.17
C LEU A 23 -14.96 -24.76 -15.95
N PRO A 24 -14.21 -23.93 -16.72
CA PRO A 24 -13.02 -24.37 -17.43
C PRO A 24 -12.01 -25.02 -16.50
N LYS A 25 -11.24 -25.96 -17.02
CA LYS A 25 -10.13 -26.54 -16.26
C LYS A 25 -9.03 -25.51 -16.01
N ALA A 26 -8.31 -25.68 -14.93
CA ALA A 26 -7.21 -24.81 -14.55
C ALA A 26 -6.16 -24.60 -15.66
N THR A 27 -5.89 -25.63 -16.47
CA THR A 27 -4.98 -25.55 -17.62
C THR A 27 -5.47 -24.60 -18.72
N GLU A 28 -6.77 -24.39 -18.84
CA GLU A 28 -7.37 -23.47 -19.82
C GLU A 28 -7.31 -22.01 -19.35
N LEU A 29 -7.16 -21.79 -18.03
CA LEU A 29 -7.10 -20.45 -17.44
C LEU A 29 -5.71 -19.84 -17.55
N VAL A 30 -4.64 -20.62 -17.44
CA VAL A 30 -3.25 -20.13 -17.36
C VAL A 30 -2.90 -19.15 -18.47
N SER A 31 -3.28 -19.45 -19.73
CA SER A 31 -3.01 -18.57 -20.87
C SER A 31 -3.77 -17.24 -20.80
N LYS A 32 -4.89 -17.20 -20.08
CA LYS A 32 -5.75 -16.02 -19.91
C LYS A 32 -5.36 -15.19 -18.67
N MET A 33 -4.75 -15.81 -17.68
CA MET A 33 -4.35 -15.16 -16.42
C MET A 33 -3.20 -14.17 -16.58
N GLY A 34 -2.41 -14.25 -17.66
CA GLY A 34 -1.33 -13.32 -17.96
C GLY A 34 -0.29 -13.24 -16.82
N PHE A 35 0.12 -12.03 -16.49
CA PHE A 35 0.88 -11.73 -15.25
C PHE A 35 -0.03 -11.04 -14.24
N GLY A 36 0.24 -11.29 -12.96
CA GLY A 36 -0.65 -10.87 -11.87
C GLY A 36 -0.03 -9.85 -10.92
N TYR A 37 -0.87 -9.36 -10.03
CA TYR A 37 -0.58 -8.31 -9.08
C TYR A 37 -1.23 -8.62 -7.73
N ASN A 38 -0.47 -8.55 -6.62
CA ASN A 38 -1.02 -8.63 -5.28
C ASN A 38 -1.51 -7.25 -4.82
N ILE A 39 -2.73 -7.18 -4.33
CA ILE A 39 -3.18 -6.04 -3.53
C ILE A 39 -2.70 -6.26 -2.09
N GLY A 40 -1.38 -6.17 -1.88
CA GLY A 40 -0.75 -6.43 -0.59
C GLY A 40 -0.90 -5.29 0.42
N ASN A 41 -0.60 -5.57 1.69
CA ASN A 41 -0.69 -4.61 2.80
C ASN A 41 -2.06 -3.94 2.94
N THR A 42 -3.15 -4.68 2.69
CA THR A 42 -4.51 -4.15 2.73
C THR A 42 -5.48 -5.13 3.40
N LEU A 43 -6.15 -6.03 2.66
CA LEU A 43 -7.19 -6.89 3.24
C LEU A 43 -6.65 -8.03 4.12
N GLU A 44 -5.37 -8.34 4.05
CA GLU A 44 -4.69 -9.30 4.90
C GLU A 44 -4.26 -8.71 6.26
N VAL A 45 -4.31 -7.40 6.42
CA VAL A 45 -3.93 -6.75 7.68
C VAL A 45 -4.89 -7.19 8.79
N PRO A 46 -4.39 -7.84 9.88
CA PRO A 46 -5.26 -8.32 10.93
C PRO A 46 -6.06 -7.20 11.62
N ALA A 47 -7.28 -7.49 12.03
CA ALA A 47 -8.16 -6.50 12.67
C ALA A 47 -7.49 -5.81 13.89
N LYS A 48 -6.69 -6.55 14.67
CA LYS A 48 -5.93 -6.00 15.81
C LYS A 48 -4.80 -5.05 15.43
N GLN A 49 -4.38 -5.07 14.16
CA GLN A 49 -3.36 -4.17 13.60
C GLN A 49 -3.98 -3.04 12.79
N GLY A 50 -5.25 -2.74 13.02
CA GLY A 50 -5.99 -1.66 12.37
C GLY A 50 -6.82 -2.08 11.16
N GLY A 51 -6.80 -3.36 10.79
CA GLY A 51 -7.54 -3.88 9.63
C GLY A 51 -7.00 -3.30 8.31
N PRO A 52 -7.80 -3.24 7.26
CA PRO A 52 -7.35 -2.94 5.89
C PRO A 52 -6.55 -1.66 5.69
N THR A 53 -6.69 -0.69 6.60
CA THR A 53 -5.95 0.59 6.53
C THR A 53 -4.85 0.72 7.57
N GLY A 54 -4.66 -0.32 8.39
CA GLY A 54 -3.75 -0.30 9.54
C GLY A 54 -2.27 -0.16 9.17
N TRP A 55 -1.88 -0.58 7.96
CA TRP A 55 -0.52 -0.46 7.45
C TRP A 55 -0.36 0.69 6.42
N GLY A 56 -1.29 1.66 6.44
CA GLY A 56 -1.17 2.91 5.71
C GLY A 56 -1.80 2.93 4.31
N ASN A 57 -2.23 1.80 3.76
CA ASN A 57 -2.93 1.77 2.49
C ASN A 57 -4.43 2.07 2.68
N PRO A 58 -5.10 2.74 1.74
CA PRO A 58 -6.55 2.85 1.73
C PRO A 58 -7.20 1.55 1.25
N MET A 59 -8.50 1.40 1.52
CA MET A 59 -9.30 0.37 0.86
C MET A 59 -9.20 0.52 -0.68
N PRO A 60 -9.13 -0.59 -1.43
CA PRO A 60 -9.10 -0.53 -2.89
C PRO A 60 -10.28 0.26 -3.45
N SER A 61 -9.99 1.16 -4.37
CA SER A 61 -10.97 2.00 -5.06
C SER A 61 -11.14 1.58 -6.52
N PRO A 62 -12.24 1.95 -7.19
CA PRO A 62 -12.39 1.73 -8.63
C PRO A 62 -11.21 2.27 -9.44
N ASP A 63 -10.73 3.49 -9.13
CA ASP A 63 -9.61 4.13 -9.85
C ASP A 63 -8.29 3.34 -9.67
N TYR A 64 -8.11 2.72 -8.48
CA TYR A 64 -6.96 1.86 -8.25
C TYR A 64 -7.01 0.59 -9.10
N ILE A 65 -8.18 -0.08 -9.16
CA ILE A 65 -8.33 -1.27 -10.01
C ILE A 65 -8.22 -0.90 -11.51
N ASP A 66 -8.69 0.29 -11.91
CA ASP A 66 -8.47 0.81 -13.28
C ASP A 66 -6.97 0.99 -13.59
N SER A 67 -6.20 1.46 -12.61
CA SER A 67 -4.75 1.61 -12.76
C SER A 67 -4.05 0.25 -12.93
N ILE A 68 -4.48 -0.77 -12.19
CA ILE A 68 -3.96 -2.15 -12.33
C ILE A 68 -4.30 -2.72 -13.71
N GLN A 69 -5.54 -2.58 -14.16
CA GLN A 69 -5.97 -3.03 -15.49
C GLN A 69 -5.18 -2.29 -16.60
N LYS A 70 -5.04 -0.96 -16.50
CA LYS A 70 -4.27 -0.13 -17.44
C LYS A 70 -2.80 -0.55 -17.49
N ALA A 71 -2.21 -0.93 -16.36
CA ALA A 71 -0.86 -1.47 -16.30
C ALA A 71 -0.70 -2.77 -17.10
N GLY A 72 -1.78 -3.49 -17.36
CA GLY A 72 -1.80 -4.72 -18.17
C GLY A 72 -1.85 -6.00 -17.35
N PHE A 73 -1.98 -5.91 -16.04
CA PHE A 73 -2.21 -7.07 -15.19
C PHE A 73 -3.55 -7.73 -15.54
N LYS A 74 -3.57 -9.06 -15.53
CA LYS A 74 -4.76 -9.85 -15.82
C LYS A 74 -5.25 -10.65 -14.61
N THR A 75 -4.42 -10.84 -13.62
CA THR A 75 -4.74 -11.57 -12.39
C THR A 75 -4.47 -10.71 -11.18
N ILE A 76 -5.41 -10.65 -10.27
CA ILE A 76 -5.27 -10.09 -8.93
C ILE A 76 -5.15 -11.24 -7.95
N ARG A 77 -4.09 -11.29 -7.16
CA ARG A 77 -4.10 -12.06 -5.92
C ARG A 77 -4.55 -11.12 -4.81
N LEU A 78 -5.58 -11.52 -4.07
CA LEU A 78 -6.21 -10.73 -3.03
C LEU A 78 -5.92 -11.35 -1.67
N PRO A 79 -4.77 -11.01 -1.05
CA PRO A 79 -4.47 -11.43 0.30
C PRO A 79 -5.57 -11.00 1.26
N THR A 80 -6.10 -11.95 2.06
CA THR A 80 -7.29 -11.68 2.89
C THR A 80 -7.19 -12.31 4.26
N ALA A 81 -7.42 -11.52 5.30
CA ALA A 81 -7.56 -11.96 6.67
C ALA A 81 -9.00 -12.42 6.95
N TRP A 82 -9.18 -13.65 7.41
CA TRP A 82 -10.49 -14.21 7.74
C TRP A 82 -10.66 -14.49 9.23
N TYR A 83 -9.58 -14.96 9.87
CA TYR A 83 -9.62 -15.36 11.29
C TYR A 83 -9.87 -14.16 12.20
N SER A 84 -9.17 -13.07 12.01
CA SER A 84 -9.31 -11.85 12.81
C SER A 84 -10.63 -11.12 12.58
N HIS A 85 -11.34 -11.44 11.48
CA HIS A 85 -12.68 -10.94 11.17
C HIS A 85 -13.78 -11.98 11.42
N SER A 86 -13.51 -12.98 12.28
CA SER A 86 -14.47 -14.03 12.63
C SER A 86 -14.71 -14.10 14.14
N SER A 87 -15.83 -14.69 14.50
CA SER A 87 -16.16 -15.08 15.89
C SER A 87 -16.64 -16.52 15.90
N LEU A 88 -16.03 -17.37 16.73
CA LEU A 88 -16.34 -18.80 16.83
C LEU A 88 -16.33 -19.54 15.47
N GLY A 89 -15.48 -19.10 14.54
CA GLY A 89 -15.36 -19.68 13.21
C GLY A 89 -16.39 -19.16 12.19
N GLN A 90 -17.21 -18.18 12.57
CA GLN A 90 -18.17 -17.51 11.68
C GLN A 90 -17.56 -16.20 11.19
N ILE A 91 -17.34 -16.05 9.89
CA ILE A 91 -16.84 -14.82 9.30
C ILE A 91 -17.91 -13.73 9.39
N SER A 92 -17.52 -12.52 9.76
CA SER A 92 -18.41 -11.37 9.79
C SER A 92 -19.02 -11.11 8.40
N LYS A 93 -20.34 -10.93 8.36
CA LYS A 93 -21.03 -10.57 7.10
C LYS A 93 -20.50 -9.26 6.51
N VAL A 94 -20.22 -8.28 7.36
CA VAL A 94 -19.67 -6.98 6.94
C VAL A 94 -18.32 -7.17 6.25
N TRP A 95 -17.49 -8.08 6.78
CA TRP A 95 -16.20 -8.39 6.15
C TRP A 95 -16.35 -9.09 4.81
N LEU A 96 -17.23 -10.09 4.72
CA LEU A 96 -17.55 -10.73 3.45
C LEU A 96 -18.08 -9.72 2.41
N ASP A 97 -18.91 -8.76 2.82
CA ASP A 97 -19.41 -7.69 1.95
C ASP A 97 -18.27 -6.78 1.46
N SER A 98 -17.32 -6.45 2.34
CA SER A 98 -16.13 -5.64 2.00
C SER A 98 -15.24 -6.34 0.98
N VAL A 99 -14.93 -7.61 1.20
CA VAL A 99 -14.11 -8.42 0.27
C VAL A 99 -14.83 -8.57 -1.07
N GLN A 100 -16.13 -8.87 -1.06
CA GLN A 100 -16.92 -8.98 -2.28
C GLN A 100 -16.92 -7.68 -3.08
N THR A 101 -16.99 -6.53 -2.43
CA THR A 101 -16.94 -5.23 -3.11
C THR A 101 -15.65 -5.08 -3.92
N VAL A 102 -14.51 -5.52 -3.39
CA VAL A 102 -13.23 -5.49 -4.11
C VAL A 102 -13.22 -6.49 -5.26
N VAL A 103 -13.70 -7.72 -5.02
CA VAL A 103 -13.82 -8.74 -6.06
C VAL A 103 -14.70 -8.25 -7.21
N ASP A 104 -15.86 -7.65 -6.92
CA ASP A 104 -16.77 -7.10 -7.94
C ASP A 104 -16.12 -6.01 -8.80
N MET A 105 -15.28 -5.15 -8.19
CA MET A 105 -14.52 -4.15 -8.92
C MET A 105 -13.54 -4.79 -9.91
N CYS A 106 -12.91 -5.90 -9.53
CA CYS A 106 -11.97 -6.64 -10.39
C CYS A 106 -12.70 -7.37 -11.52
N ILE A 107 -13.77 -8.11 -11.19
CA ILE A 107 -14.56 -8.87 -12.19
C ILE A 107 -15.16 -7.95 -13.26
N LYS A 108 -15.66 -6.78 -12.88
CA LYS A 108 -16.16 -5.76 -13.84
C LYS A 108 -15.10 -5.31 -14.85
N ARG A 109 -13.84 -5.59 -14.61
CA ARG A 109 -12.69 -5.22 -15.45
C ARG A 109 -12.03 -6.41 -16.14
N ASP A 110 -12.70 -7.54 -16.17
CA ASP A 110 -12.21 -8.78 -16.80
C ASP A 110 -10.87 -9.24 -16.20
N LEU A 111 -10.77 -9.16 -14.85
CA LEU A 111 -9.60 -9.58 -14.09
C LEU A 111 -9.90 -10.88 -13.34
N TYR A 112 -8.98 -11.84 -13.39
CA TYR A 112 -9.01 -13.01 -12.52
C TYR A 112 -8.68 -12.59 -11.09
N VAL A 113 -9.36 -13.19 -10.11
CA VAL A 113 -9.15 -12.87 -8.69
C VAL A 113 -8.87 -14.16 -7.92
N VAL A 114 -7.64 -14.28 -7.41
CA VAL A 114 -7.23 -15.36 -6.51
C VAL A 114 -7.44 -14.88 -5.07
N ILE A 115 -8.49 -15.34 -4.43
CA ILE A 115 -8.81 -15.05 -3.02
C ILE A 115 -8.12 -16.09 -2.16
N ASN A 116 -7.24 -15.67 -1.25
CA ASN A 116 -6.54 -16.59 -0.36
C ASN A 116 -6.99 -16.47 1.11
N SER A 117 -6.52 -17.40 1.92
CA SER A 117 -6.45 -17.25 3.37
C SER A 117 -5.01 -16.90 3.74
N HIS A 118 -4.78 -15.61 4.05
CA HIS A 118 -3.44 -15.09 4.30
C HIS A 118 -3.01 -15.34 5.76
N TRP A 119 -1.81 -14.91 6.13
CA TRP A 119 -1.18 -15.14 7.44
C TRP A 119 -2.12 -14.89 8.65
N ASP A 120 -2.78 -13.75 8.70
CA ASP A 120 -3.83 -13.38 9.67
C ASP A 120 -3.56 -13.89 11.11
N THR A 121 -2.43 -13.44 11.67
CA THR A 121 -1.92 -13.84 13.00
C THR A 121 -1.46 -15.31 13.15
N GLY A 122 -1.17 -15.97 12.03
CA GLY A 122 -0.59 -17.31 12.01
C GLY A 122 -1.56 -18.43 12.39
N TRP A 123 -2.88 -18.21 12.34
CA TRP A 123 -3.87 -19.18 12.79
C TRP A 123 -3.76 -20.54 12.08
N LEU A 124 -3.33 -20.57 10.82
CA LEU A 124 -3.01 -21.75 10.03
C LEU A 124 -1.52 -21.91 9.86
N GLU A 125 -0.84 -20.85 9.38
CA GLU A 125 0.56 -20.91 8.96
C GLU A 125 1.50 -21.34 10.08
N ASP A 126 1.29 -20.81 11.29
CA ASP A 126 2.11 -21.15 12.47
C ASP A 126 1.62 -22.43 13.17
N ASN A 127 0.69 -23.16 12.56
CA ASN A 127 0.00 -24.28 13.20
C ASN A 127 -0.07 -25.56 12.35
N VAL A 128 0.95 -25.82 11.49
CA VAL A 128 1.02 -27.04 10.69
C VAL A 128 1.71 -28.14 11.52
N PHE A 129 1.06 -28.60 12.58
CA PHE A 129 1.52 -29.67 13.44
C PHE A 129 0.35 -30.36 14.18
N ALA A 130 0.58 -31.59 14.68
CA ALA A 130 -0.48 -32.50 15.12
C ALA A 130 -1.36 -31.94 16.26
N GLU A 131 -0.78 -31.24 17.23
CA GLU A 131 -1.47 -30.72 18.41
C GLU A 131 -2.58 -29.70 18.09
N ASN A 132 -2.43 -28.97 16.97
CA ASN A 132 -3.39 -27.96 16.53
C ASN A 132 -4.24 -28.40 15.33
N GLN A 133 -4.01 -29.61 14.80
CA GLN A 133 -4.63 -30.08 13.57
C GLN A 133 -6.16 -30.03 13.62
N GLU A 134 -6.79 -30.52 14.69
CA GLU A 134 -8.25 -30.53 14.82
C GLU A 134 -8.84 -29.11 14.78
N ARG A 135 -8.21 -28.21 15.52
CA ARG A 135 -8.64 -26.79 15.55
C ARG A 135 -8.54 -26.14 14.18
N VAL A 136 -7.41 -26.30 13.49
CA VAL A 136 -7.19 -25.70 12.17
C VAL A 136 -8.14 -26.32 11.14
N LEU A 137 -8.35 -27.63 11.12
CA LEU A 137 -9.32 -28.28 10.24
C LEU A 137 -10.73 -27.72 10.40
N LYS A 138 -11.16 -27.47 11.64
CA LYS A 138 -12.45 -26.86 11.93
C LYS A 138 -12.55 -25.45 11.34
N TYR A 139 -11.54 -24.60 11.51
CA TYR A 139 -11.52 -23.24 10.93
C TYR A 139 -11.45 -23.28 9.41
N GLN A 140 -10.60 -24.12 8.82
CA GLN A 140 -10.53 -24.30 7.36
C GLN A 140 -11.88 -24.66 6.77
N THR A 141 -12.54 -25.67 7.35
CA THR A 141 -13.88 -26.08 6.90
C THR A 141 -14.89 -24.96 7.00
N ASN A 142 -14.93 -24.25 8.12
CA ASN A 142 -15.91 -23.19 8.36
C ASN A 142 -15.67 -22.00 7.43
N PHE A 143 -14.44 -21.49 7.36
CA PHE A 143 -14.13 -20.31 6.56
C PHE A 143 -14.39 -20.56 5.09
N TRP A 144 -13.90 -21.70 4.55
CA TRP A 144 -14.12 -22.02 3.14
C TRP A 144 -15.58 -22.35 2.81
N SER A 145 -16.36 -22.82 3.77
CA SER A 145 -17.82 -22.94 3.59
C SER A 145 -18.50 -21.58 3.40
N HIS A 146 -18.13 -20.57 4.23
CA HIS A 146 -18.69 -19.21 4.11
C HIS A 146 -18.21 -18.49 2.85
N ILE A 147 -16.90 -18.56 2.58
CA ILE A 147 -16.31 -17.92 1.40
C ILE A 147 -16.90 -18.53 0.13
N ALA A 148 -16.93 -19.86 0.04
CA ALA A 148 -17.45 -20.55 -1.12
C ALA A 148 -18.95 -20.31 -1.33
N ASP A 149 -19.75 -20.26 -0.27
CA ASP A 149 -21.17 -19.91 -0.38
C ASP A 149 -21.37 -18.48 -0.88
N ARG A 150 -20.54 -17.53 -0.42
CA ARG A 150 -20.61 -16.13 -0.84
C ARG A 150 -20.32 -15.96 -2.35
N PHE A 151 -19.35 -16.69 -2.87
CA PHE A 151 -18.88 -16.55 -4.26
C PHE A 151 -19.35 -17.67 -5.19
N LYS A 152 -20.29 -18.51 -4.78
CA LYS A 152 -20.72 -19.71 -5.54
C LYS A 152 -21.25 -19.44 -6.94
N ASN A 153 -21.81 -18.26 -7.19
CA ASN A 153 -22.41 -17.89 -8.49
C ASN A 153 -21.44 -17.12 -9.41
N TYR A 154 -20.21 -16.82 -8.95
CA TYR A 154 -19.19 -16.21 -9.81
C TYR A 154 -18.64 -17.23 -10.78
N ASP A 155 -18.25 -16.77 -11.95
CA ASP A 155 -17.66 -17.59 -13.01
C ASP A 155 -16.19 -17.99 -12.71
N GLU A 156 -15.45 -18.38 -13.72
CA GLU A 156 -14.05 -18.82 -13.62
C GLU A 156 -13.05 -17.72 -13.23
N HIS A 157 -13.46 -16.46 -13.28
CA HIS A 157 -12.58 -15.37 -12.86
C HIS A 157 -12.30 -15.37 -11.34
N VAL A 158 -13.18 -15.97 -10.53
CA VAL A 158 -12.91 -16.16 -9.09
C VAL A 158 -12.24 -17.51 -8.86
N ILE A 159 -11.04 -17.47 -8.31
CA ILE A 159 -10.20 -18.61 -7.95
C ILE A 159 -9.96 -18.56 -6.44
N PHE A 160 -9.97 -19.70 -5.77
CA PHE A 160 -9.70 -19.79 -4.33
C PHE A 160 -8.32 -20.35 -4.06
N ALA A 161 -7.62 -19.83 -3.05
CA ALA A 161 -6.32 -20.31 -2.60
C ALA A 161 -6.38 -20.66 -1.11
N SER A 162 -6.18 -21.92 -0.78
CA SER A 162 -6.54 -22.50 0.52
C SER A 162 -5.74 -22.02 1.72
N ALA A 163 -4.55 -21.45 1.49
CA ALA A 163 -3.63 -20.90 2.49
C ALA A 163 -2.74 -19.80 1.87
N ASN A 164 -1.70 -19.37 2.58
CA ASN A 164 -0.66 -18.48 2.06
C ASN A 164 0.72 -19.14 2.16
N GLU A 165 1.44 -19.06 3.28
CA GLU A 165 2.78 -19.64 3.49
C GLU A 165 2.78 -20.68 4.63
N PRO A 166 2.09 -21.82 4.46
CA PRO A 166 1.80 -22.72 5.57
C PRO A 166 3.07 -23.36 6.14
N GLY A 167 3.30 -23.15 7.43
CA GLY A 167 4.42 -23.66 8.16
C GLY A 167 5.71 -22.85 8.06
N VAL A 168 5.63 -21.59 7.62
CA VAL A 168 6.77 -20.66 7.56
C VAL A 168 7.36 -20.42 8.95
N ASN A 169 6.52 -20.35 9.97
CA ASN A 169 6.93 -20.26 11.36
C ASN A 169 6.61 -21.55 12.13
N ASP A 170 7.40 -21.84 13.14
CA ASP A 170 7.06 -22.85 14.15
C ASP A 170 7.19 -22.22 15.54
N PRO A 171 6.07 -21.83 16.18
CA PRO A 171 6.08 -21.15 17.47
C PRO A 171 6.54 -22.03 18.63
N ARG A 172 6.62 -23.36 18.44
CA ARG A 172 7.06 -24.29 19.49
C ARG A 172 8.53 -24.15 19.80
N GLY A 173 9.37 -23.84 18.78
CA GLY A 173 10.82 -23.78 18.93
C GLY A 173 11.43 -25.04 19.54
N GLY A 174 12.70 -25.27 19.43
CA GLY A 174 13.39 -26.37 20.13
C GLY A 174 12.75 -27.76 19.94
N SER A 175 12.25 -28.41 21.00
CA SER A 175 11.92 -29.82 21.03
C SER A 175 10.73 -30.29 20.16
N GLY A 176 9.92 -29.39 19.63
CA GLY A 176 8.76 -29.74 18.81
C GLY A 176 8.96 -29.47 17.31
N ALA A 177 9.98 -28.72 16.93
CA ALA A 177 10.28 -28.39 15.55
C ALA A 177 11.17 -29.47 14.90
N GLU A 178 10.96 -29.70 13.61
CA GLU A 178 11.86 -30.54 12.83
C GLU A 178 13.05 -29.68 12.37
N TYR A 179 14.25 -30.02 12.80
CA TYR A 179 15.49 -29.36 12.42
C TYR A 179 16.38 -30.25 11.57
N ALA A 180 17.03 -29.69 10.57
CA ALA A 180 18.12 -30.31 9.88
C ALA A 180 19.38 -30.34 10.76
N ASP A 181 20.39 -31.14 10.38
CA ASP A 181 21.68 -31.26 11.12
C ASP A 181 22.41 -29.92 11.30
N ASN A 182 22.15 -28.95 10.42
CA ASN A 182 22.69 -27.60 10.50
C ASN A 182 21.86 -26.64 11.41
N GLY A 183 20.84 -27.16 12.12
CA GLY A 183 19.96 -26.38 12.99
C GLY A 183 18.87 -25.59 12.29
N GLN A 184 18.71 -25.71 10.98
CA GLN A 184 17.61 -25.04 10.25
C GLN A 184 16.28 -25.78 10.43
N LEU A 185 15.21 -25.02 10.60
CA LEU A 185 13.85 -25.56 10.64
C LEU A 185 13.53 -26.30 9.34
N THR A 186 13.09 -27.54 9.45
CA THR A 186 12.70 -28.36 8.31
C THR A 186 11.19 -28.55 8.25
N PHE A 187 10.72 -29.02 7.10
CA PHE A 187 9.33 -29.42 6.89
C PHE A 187 9.36 -30.85 6.36
N GLY A 188 9.05 -31.81 7.23
CA GLY A 188 9.08 -33.23 6.90
C GLY A 188 7.72 -33.82 6.48
N ASP A 189 7.71 -35.12 6.20
CA ASP A 189 6.52 -35.85 5.72
C ASP A 189 5.33 -35.81 6.70
N SER A 190 5.59 -35.81 8.01
CA SER A 190 4.54 -35.72 9.03
C SER A 190 3.77 -34.40 8.93
N ARG A 191 4.48 -33.30 8.82
CA ARG A 191 3.88 -31.96 8.63
C ARG A 191 3.22 -31.83 7.27
N MET A 192 3.78 -32.44 6.22
CA MET A 192 3.15 -32.43 4.89
C MET A 192 1.79 -33.15 4.88
N LYS A 193 1.66 -34.26 5.59
CA LYS A 193 0.35 -34.96 5.74
C LYS A 193 -0.69 -34.10 6.44
N ILE A 194 -0.27 -33.32 7.44
CA ILE A 194 -1.15 -32.38 8.13
C ILE A 194 -1.55 -31.24 7.17
N LEU A 195 -0.61 -30.67 6.44
CA LEU A 195 -0.90 -29.64 5.45
C LEU A 195 -1.82 -30.17 4.33
N LYS A 196 -1.58 -31.37 3.83
CA LYS A 196 -2.50 -32.03 2.89
C LYS A 196 -3.92 -32.10 3.44
N ALA A 197 -4.09 -32.47 4.71
CA ALA A 197 -5.41 -32.51 5.34
C ALA A 197 -6.06 -31.12 5.43
N TYR A 198 -5.28 -30.05 5.64
CA TYR A 198 -5.81 -28.68 5.63
C TYR A 198 -6.28 -28.26 4.23
N HIS A 199 -5.52 -28.56 3.18
CA HIS A 199 -5.96 -28.33 1.81
C HIS A 199 -7.22 -29.12 1.47
N GLU A 200 -7.27 -30.41 1.81
CA GLU A 200 -8.44 -31.23 1.56
C GLU A 200 -9.69 -30.79 2.31
N ALA A 201 -9.55 -30.25 3.52
CA ALA A 201 -10.66 -29.68 4.27
C ALA A 201 -11.24 -28.45 3.55
N ALA A 202 -10.39 -27.56 3.04
CA ALA A 202 -10.81 -26.42 2.23
C ALA A 202 -11.49 -26.88 0.92
N ILE A 203 -10.84 -27.78 0.16
CA ILE A 203 -11.37 -28.32 -1.10
C ILE A 203 -12.75 -28.92 -0.88
N LYS A 204 -12.92 -29.81 0.10
CA LYS A 204 -14.19 -30.45 0.42
C LYS A 204 -15.28 -29.44 0.77
N ALA A 205 -14.95 -28.42 1.58
CA ALA A 205 -15.88 -27.34 1.93
C ALA A 205 -16.31 -26.53 0.72
N ILE A 206 -15.37 -26.18 -0.16
CA ILE A 206 -15.64 -25.42 -1.38
C ILE A 206 -16.54 -26.24 -2.33
N ARG A 207 -16.18 -27.50 -2.61
CA ARG A 207 -16.96 -28.36 -3.50
C ARG A 207 -18.41 -28.56 -3.03
N LYS A 208 -18.60 -28.65 -1.70
CA LYS A 208 -19.93 -28.81 -1.09
C LYS A 208 -20.82 -27.58 -1.16
N ALA A 209 -20.26 -26.38 -1.32
CA ALA A 209 -21.02 -25.13 -1.32
C ALA A 209 -21.93 -24.95 -2.55
N GLY A 210 -21.79 -25.77 -3.59
CA GLY A 210 -22.65 -25.73 -4.76
C GLY A 210 -22.40 -24.53 -5.70
N GLY A 211 -23.39 -24.24 -6.56
CA GLY A 211 -23.22 -23.22 -7.61
C GLY A 211 -22.14 -23.66 -8.61
N ASN A 212 -21.20 -22.77 -8.93
CA ASN A 212 -20.05 -23.06 -9.78
C ASN A 212 -18.86 -23.69 -9.02
N ASN A 213 -18.95 -23.84 -7.70
CA ASN A 213 -17.86 -24.36 -6.87
C ASN A 213 -17.49 -25.83 -7.10
N PRO A 214 -18.39 -26.73 -7.53
CA PRO A 214 -18.02 -28.11 -7.86
C PRO A 214 -16.83 -28.23 -8.80
N THR A 215 -16.64 -27.29 -9.74
CA THR A 215 -15.54 -27.28 -10.73
C THR A 215 -14.69 -26.01 -10.70
N ARG A 216 -14.83 -25.16 -9.66
CA ARG A 216 -14.01 -23.96 -9.50
C ARG A 216 -12.55 -24.31 -9.29
N THR A 217 -11.66 -23.57 -9.94
CA THR A 217 -10.21 -23.70 -9.71
C THR A 217 -9.85 -23.34 -8.29
N ILE A 218 -9.04 -24.22 -7.65
CA ILE A 218 -8.50 -24.04 -6.31
C ILE A 218 -6.99 -24.12 -6.37
N VAL A 219 -6.30 -23.26 -5.64
CA VAL A 219 -4.85 -23.21 -5.51
C VAL A 219 -4.43 -23.79 -4.17
N VAL A 220 -3.42 -24.69 -4.20
CA VAL A 220 -2.85 -25.30 -3.01
C VAL A 220 -1.37 -24.96 -2.90
N GLN A 221 -0.92 -24.57 -1.72
CA GLN A 221 0.42 -24.06 -1.46
C GLN A 221 1.41 -25.18 -1.16
N MET A 222 2.63 -25.03 -1.65
CA MET A 222 3.77 -25.81 -1.17
C MET A 222 4.05 -25.49 0.30
N PRO A 223 4.66 -26.41 1.07
CA PRO A 223 5.16 -26.09 2.40
C PRO A 223 5.98 -24.80 2.37
N ARG A 224 5.60 -23.80 3.18
CA ARG A 224 6.19 -22.46 3.26
C ARG A 224 6.25 -21.70 1.92
N THR A 225 5.53 -22.21 0.88
CA THR A 225 5.61 -21.77 -0.52
C THR A 225 7.03 -21.81 -1.10
N GLU A 226 7.95 -22.52 -0.46
CA GLU A 226 9.32 -22.69 -0.93
C GLU A 226 9.39 -23.67 -2.10
N ILE A 227 10.00 -23.26 -3.21
CA ILE A 227 10.15 -24.10 -4.41
C ILE A 227 10.92 -25.40 -4.08
N ASP A 228 11.90 -25.34 -3.19
CA ASP A 228 12.68 -26.53 -2.80
C ASP A 228 11.85 -27.60 -2.05
N LYS A 229 10.61 -27.29 -1.67
CA LYS A 229 9.65 -28.26 -1.10
C LYS A 229 8.68 -28.85 -2.13
N TYR A 230 8.90 -28.61 -3.43
CA TYR A 230 8.03 -29.07 -4.50
C TYR A 230 7.75 -30.58 -4.49
N GLU A 231 8.73 -31.39 -4.14
CA GLU A 231 8.60 -32.85 -4.09
C GLU A 231 7.63 -33.29 -3.00
N LEU A 232 7.65 -32.64 -1.83
CA LEU A 232 6.73 -32.93 -0.74
C LEU A 232 5.28 -32.73 -1.17
N LEU A 233 4.98 -31.62 -1.85
CA LEU A 233 3.64 -31.40 -2.39
C LEU A 233 3.31 -32.38 -3.50
N ALA A 234 4.23 -32.63 -4.44
CA ALA A 234 3.99 -33.52 -5.56
C ALA A 234 3.67 -34.98 -5.12
N GLN A 235 4.33 -35.45 -4.08
CA GLN A 235 4.09 -36.78 -3.49
C GLN A 235 2.85 -36.84 -2.61
N ASN A 236 2.43 -35.72 -2.06
CA ASN A 236 1.27 -35.60 -1.17
C ASN A 236 0.19 -34.66 -1.73
N PHE A 237 0.03 -34.65 -3.07
CA PHE A 237 -0.95 -33.76 -3.70
C PHE A 237 -2.36 -34.06 -3.17
N PRO A 238 -3.17 -33.03 -2.79
CA PRO A 238 -4.48 -33.25 -2.19
C PRO A 238 -5.46 -33.85 -3.18
N GLU A 239 -6.40 -34.64 -2.69
CA GLU A 239 -7.48 -35.21 -3.46
C GLU A 239 -8.59 -34.18 -3.70
N ASP A 240 -9.12 -34.18 -4.93
CA ASP A 240 -10.24 -33.31 -5.30
C ASP A 240 -11.47 -34.18 -5.68
N PRO A 241 -12.60 -34.03 -4.99
CA PRO A 241 -13.85 -34.69 -5.39
C PRO A 241 -14.32 -34.37 -6.82
N ALA A 242 -13.93 -33.22 -7.38
CA ALA A 242 -14.21 -32.87 -8.78
C ALA A 242 -13.37 -33.67 -9.79
N GLY A 243 -12.39 -34.43 -9.33
CA GLY A 243 -11.44 -35.11 -10.19
C GLY A 243 -10.28 -34.22 -10.63
N LYS A 244 -9.57 -34.63 -11.68
CA LYS A 244 -8.37 -33.94 -12.16
C LYS A 244 -8.68 -32.66 -12.95
N GLY A 245 -7.81 -31.66 -12.81
CA GLY A 245 -7.77 -30.48 -13.67
C GLY A 245 -8.35 -29.21 -13.05
N TYR A 246 -8.74 -29.20 -11.78
CA TYR A 246 -9.32 -28.04 -11.10
C TYR A 246 -8.47 -27.54 -9.92
N ILE A 247 -7.26 -28.07 -9.78
CA ILE A 247 -6.29 -27.61 -8.76
C ILE A 247 -5.04 -27.08 -9.45
N MET A 248 -4.53 -25.93 -8.95
CA MET A 248 -3.21 -25.36 -9.24
C MET A 248 -2.31 -25.50 -8.03
N ALA A 249 -1.01 -25.52 -8.24
CA ALA A 249 -0.02 -25.43 -7.18
C ALA A 249 0.51 -24.00 -7.07
N GLU A 250 0.92 -23.57 -5.86
CA GLU A 250 1.50 -22.26 -5.60
C GLU A 250 2.84 -22.37 -4.90
N ALA A 251 3.80 -21.57 -5.39
CA ALA A 251 5.06 -21.25 -4.75
C ALA A 251 5.26 -19.73 -4.73
N HIS A 252 6.14 -19.23 -3.84
CA HIS A 252 6.62 -17.86 -3.85
C HIS A 252 8.09 -17.82 -4.29
N TYR A 253 8.53 -16.66 -4.82
CA TYR A 253 9.88 -16.53 -5.34
C TYR A 253 10.53 -15.23 -4.88
N TYR A 254 11.24 -15.33 -3.78
CA TYR A 254 12.04 -14.26 -3.20
C TYR A 254 13.48 -14.71 -2.97
N PRO A 255 14.39 -14.57 -3.94
CA PRO A 255 15.82 -14.80 -3.69
C PRO A 255 16.32 -13.81 -2.64
N TYR A 256 16.43 -14.26 -1.38
CA TYR A 256 16.47 -13.45 -0.16
C TYR A 256 17.48 -12.30 -0.20
N GLN A 257 18.74 -12.58 -0.58
CA GLN A 257 19.81 -11.57 -0.61
C GLN A 257 19.54 -10.42 -1.60
N TYR A 258 18.78 -10.69 -2.66
CA TYR A 258 18.39 -9.69 -3.65
C TYR A 258 17.04 -9.05 -3.34
N SER A 259 16.07 -9.88 -2.95
CA SER A 259 14.67 -9.46 -2.85
C SER A 259 14.29 -8.82 -1.54
N LEU A 260 14.82 -9.31 -0.39
CA LEU A 260 14.30 -8.99 0.93
C LEU A 260 15.35 -8.51 1.94
N MET A 261 16.62 -8.87 1.73
CA MET A 261 17.66 -8.59 2.70
C MET A 261 17.94 -7.07 2.78
N GLU A 262 17.81 -6.49 3.97
CA GLU A 262 17.90 -5.04 4.19
C GLU A 262 19.25 -4.56 4.71
N LYS A 263 20.11 -5.46 5.16
CA LYS A 263 21.46 -5.17 5.65
C LYS A 263 22.37 -6.38 5.42
N ASP A 264 23.66 -6.14 5.33
CA ASP A 264 24.64 -7.21 5.30
C ASP A 264 24.68 -7.96 6.63
N GLU A 265 24.85 -9.27 6.55
CA GLU A 265 24.90 -10.16 7.69
C GLU A 265 26.24 -10.92 7.71
N GLY A 266 26.65 -11.47 8.86
CA GLY A 266 27.91 -12.20 8.98
C GLY A 266 28.05 -13.43 8.09
N TRP A 267 26.95 -13.92 7.51
CA TRP A 267 26.91 -15.07 6.59
C TRP A 267 26.84 -14.68 5.12
N GLY A 268 26.61 -13.38 4.77
CA GLY A 268 26.54 -12.93 3.39
C GLY A 268 26.07 -11.49 3.23
N ASN A 269 26.42 -10.92 2.09
CA ASN A 269 26.04 -9.56 1.72
C ASN A 269 24.70 -9.55 0.97
N GLN A 270 24.04 -8.41 0.98
CA GLN A 270 22.95 -8.10 0.08
C GLN A 270 23.43 -8.09 -1.36
N PHE A 271 22.55 -8.39 -2.31
CA PHE A 271 22.81 -8.09 -3.71
C PHE A 271 22.02 -6.83 -4.10
N TYR A 272 22.74 -5.82 -4.61
CA TYR A 272 22.15 -4.59 -5.15
C TYR A 272 22.03 -4.65 -6.66
N TYR A 273 22.95 -5.37 -7.31
CA TYR A 273 23.09 -5.39 -8.77
C TYR A 273 22.80 -6.79 -9.29
N TYR A 274 21.81 -6.85 -10.19
CA TYR A 274 21.32 -8.11 -10.74
C TYR A 274 22.35 -8.75 -11.69
N ASP A 275 22.18 -10.03 -11.90
CA ASP A 275 22.97 -10.90 -12.78
C ASP A 275 23.39 -10.25 -14.10
N GLY A 276 24.71 -10.05 -14.27
CA GLY A 276 25.32 -9.40 -15.42
C GLY A 276 25.29 -7.86 -15.42
N MET A 277 24.79 -7.21 -14.35
CA MET A 277 24.68 -5.75 -14.22
C MET A 277 25.49 -5.23 -13.03
N GLY A 278 26.67 -5.78 -12.79
CA GLY A 278 27.48 -5.46 -11.62
C GLY A 278 28.10 -4.07 -11.63
N SER A 279 28.24 -3.47 -10.45
CA SER A 279 28.98 -2.23 -10.23
C SER A 279 30.47 -2.51 -10.08
N SER A 280 31.31 -1.68 -10.71
CA SER A 280 32.77 -1.72 -10.52
C SER A 280 33.22 -0.98 -9.25
N THR A 281 32.40 -0.08 -8.73
CA THR A 281 32.70 0.70 -7.52
C THR A 281 32.13 0.10 -6.24
N ASP A 282 31.23 -0.90 -6.38
CA ASP A 282 30.59 -1.61 -5.27
C ASP A 282 30.45 -3.11 -5.59
N ALA A 283 31.59 -3.75 -5.84
CA ALA A 283 31.65 -5.14 -6.30
C ALA A 283 31.15 -6.16 -5.27
N SER A 284 31.17 -5.82 -3.98
CA SER A 284 30.72 -6.69 -2.88
C SER A 284 29.21 -7.00 -2.92
N HIS A 285 28.42 -6.14 -3.56
CA HIS A 285 26.96 -6.30 -3.69
C HIS A 285 26.53 -6.78 -5.10
N ASN A 286 27.48 -7.23 -5.93
CA ASN A 286 27.16 -7.80 -7.23
C ASN A 286 26.61 -9.23 -7.09
N MET A 287 25.50 -9.52 -7.76
CA MET A 287 25.02 -10.88 -7.92
C MET A 287 25.89 -11.60 -8.97
N GLY A 288 26.39 -12.78 -8.64
CA GLY A 288 27.06 -13.66 -9.60
C GLY A 288 26.06 -14.34 -10.55
N SER A 289 26.54 -14.78 -11.72
CA SER A 289 25.69 -15.40 -12.77
C SER A 289 25.66 -16.93 -12.73
N ALA A 290 26.36 -17.59 -11.79
CA ALA A 290 26.36 -19.05 -11.71
C ALA A 290 25.02 -19.62 -11.22
N ALA A 291 24.65 -20.81 -11.66
CA ALA A 291 23.42 -21.50 -11.23
C ALA A 291 23.34 -21.79 -9.71
N SER A 292 24.47 -21.74 -9.00
CA SER A 292 24.52 -21.86 -7.53
C SER A 292 24.23 -20.54 -6.80
N VAL A 293 24.18 -19.42 -7.51
CA VAL A 293 23.87 -18.11 -6.92
C VAL A 293 22.37 -17.91 -6.90
N VAL A 294 21.81 -17.87 -5.70
CA VAL A 294 20.37 -17.71 -5.49
C VAL A 294 19.88 -16.41 -6.11
N GLY A 295 18.91 -16.51 -7.04
CA GLY A 295 18.34 -15.38 -7.76
C GLY A 295 18.99 -15.09 -9.12
N SER A 296 20.13 -15.70 -9.48
CA SER A 296 20.67 -15.57 -10.83
C SER A 296 19.69 -16.10 -11.89
N LYS A 297 19.87 -15.71 -13.14
CA LYS A 297 19.04 -16.20 -14.26
C LYS A 297 19.05 -17.72 -14.35
N LEU A 298 20.22 -18.33 -14.28
CA LEU A 298 20.38 -19.79 -14.32
C LEU A 298 19.75 -20.48 -13.11
N TYR A 299 19.84 -19.88 -11.93
CA TYR A 299 19.16 -20.40 -10.73
C TYR A 299 17.63 -20.31 -10.90
N THR A 300 17.11 -19.17 -11.35
CA THR A 300 15.68 -18.97 -11.60
C THR A 300 15.12 -20.02 -12.56
N ASP A 301 15.83 -20.25 -13.67
CA ASP A 301 15.43 -21.28 -14.65
C ASP A 301 15.41 -22.67 -14.04
N ALA A 302 16.46 -23.03 -13.30
CA ALA A 302 16.53 -24.34 -12.64
C ALA A 302 15.40 -24.55 -11.61
N GLN A 303 15.04 -23.50 -10.86
CA GLN A 303 13.91 -23.59 -9.91
C GLN A 303 12.58 -23.77 -10.63
N PHE A 304 12.34 -23.01 -11.70
CA PHE A 304 11.07 -23.12 -12.44
C PHE A 304 10.99 -24.40 -13.28
N ASP A 305 12.12 -24.98 -13.70
CA ASP A 305 12.15 -26.31 -14.30
C ASP A 305 11.72 -27.41 -13.32
N LYS A 306 12.07 -27.31 -12.02
CA LYS A 306 11.53 -28.22 -10.99
C LYS A 306 10.00 -28.17 -10.95
N LEU A 307 9.43 -26.95 -10.94
CA LEU A 307 7.97 -26.76 -10.93
C LEU A 307 7.31 -27.29 -12.21
N LYS A 308 7.94 -27.01 -13.35
CA LYS A 308 7.44 -27.52 -14.66
C LYS A 308 7.40 -29.05 -14.66
N ASN A 309 8.50 -29.70 -14.33
CA ASN A 309 8.60 -31.16 -14.37
C ASN A 309 7.69 -31.84 -13.34
N ALA A 310 7.52 -31.24 -12.15
CA ALA A 310 6.70 -31.80 -11.09
C ALA A 310 5.20 -31.63 -11.32
N PHE A 311 4.78 -30.51 -11.94
CA PHE A 311 3.38 -30.09 -11.99
C PHE A 311 2.89 -29.75 -13.40
N THR A 312 3.42 -28.73 -14.10
CA THR A 312 2.83 -28.27 -15.36
C THR A 312 2.86 -29.34 -16.45
N ASP A 313 3.92 -30.12 -16.57
CA ASP A 313 4.02 -31.25 -17.52
C ASP A 313 3.05 -32.39 -17.17
N LYS A 314 2.51 -32.40 -15.96
CA LYS A 314 1.48 -33.36 -15.51
C LYS A 314 0.05 -32.81 -15.54
N GLY A 315 -0.13 -31.63 -16.15
CA GLY A 315 -1.44 -30.98 -16.27
C GLY A 315 -1.92 -30.32 -14.97
N ILE A 316 -1.00 -30.01 -14.04
CA ILE A 316 -1.28 -29.24 -12.83
C ILE A 316 -0.62 -27.86 -13.02
N PRO A 317 -1.37 -26.79 -13.32
CA PRO A 317 -0.79 -25.46 -13.46
C PRO A 317 -0.17 -24.96 -12.17
N VAL A 318 0.78 -24.03 -12.31
CA VAL A 318 1.49 -23.43 -11.18
C VAL A 318 1.33 -21.90 -11.25
N ILE A 319 1.17 -21.28 -10.09
CA ILE A 319 1.35 -19.84 -9.93
C ILE A 319 2.57 -19.58 -9.04
N ILE A 320 3.34 -18.55 -9.37
CA ILE A 320 4.21 -17.89 -8.41
C ILE A 320 3.36 -16.81 -7.77
N GLY A 321 2.73 -17.14 -6.62
CA GLY A 321 1.73 -16.28 -5.98
C GLY A 321 2.30 -14.97 -5.46
N GLU A 322 3.61 -14.95 -5.17
CA GLU A 322 4.34 -13.74 -4.79
C GLU A 322 5.76 -13.76 -5.36
N MET A 323 6.18 -12.64 -5.90
CA MET A 323 7.56 -12.38 -6.29
C MET A 323 7.84 -10.87 -6.23
N GLY A 324 9.10 -10.52 -5.98
CA GLY A 324 9.48 -9.12 -5.96
C GLY A 324 10.90 -8.89 -5.48
N ALA A 325 11.34 -7.64 -5.57
CA ALA A 325 12.59 -7.16 -5.02
C ALA A 325 12.44 -5.73 -4.51
N ILE A 326 12.96 -5.46 -3.32
CA ILE A 326 12.94 -4.13 -2.71
C ILE A 326 13.71 -3.12 -3.57
N LYS A 327 13.22 -1.88 -3.58
CA LYS A 327 13.82 -0.75 -4.30
C LYS A 327 14.73 0.01 -3.35
N ARG A 328 16.02 0.07 -3.67
CA ARG A 328 17.05 0.72 -2.83
C ARG A 328 17.35 2.11 -3.34
N MET A 329 16.61 3.10 -2.84
CA MET A 329 16.71 4.51 -3.23
C MET A 329 17.76 5.30 -2.45
N ASP A 330 18.45 4.67 -1.52
CA ASP A 330 19.64 5.17 -0.81
C ASP A 330 20.92 5.07 -1.65
N LEU A 331 20.90 4.36 -2.77
CA LEU A 331 21.96 4.38 -3.77
C LEU A 331 21.91 5.67 -4.62
N THR A 332 23.06 6.10 -5.14
CA THR A 332 23.18 7.32 -5.94
C THR A 332 23.94 7.08 -7.25
N GLY A 333 23.79 8.01 -8.20
CA GLY A 333 24.54 8.01 -9.45
C GLY A 333 24.43 6.71 -10.25
N GLU A 334 25.58 6.22 -10.75
CA GLU A 334 25.64 4.99 -11.55
C GLU A 334 25.21 3.75 -10.76
N ASN A 335 25.48 3.70 -9.46
CA ASN A 335 25.04 2.59 -8.61
C ASN A 335 23.51 2.52 -8.51
N LEU A 336 22.83 3.65 -8.38
CA LEU A 336 21.36 3.69 -8.45
C LEU A 336 20.86 3.26 -9.83
N ARG A 337 21.50 3.73 -10.90
CA ARG A 337 21.15 3.33 -12.28
C ARG A 337 21.21 1.81 -12.46
N LEU A 338 22.34 1.20 -12.10
CA LEU A 338 22.55 -0.24 -12.20
C LEU A 338 21.56 -1.03 -11.37
N HIS A 339 21.25 -0.55 -10.15
CA HIS A 339 20.24 -1.17 -9.30
C HIS A 339 18.84 -1.14 -9.94
N LEU A 340 18.38 0.01 -10.42
CA LEU A 340 17.04 0.15 -11.01
C LEU A 340 16.91 -0.66 -12.31
N GLN A 341 17.93 -0.64 -13.17
CA GLN A 341 17.99 -1.49 -14.38
C GLN A 341 18.00 -2.97 -14.03
N GLY A 342 18.83 -3.36 -13.05
CA GLY A 342 18.91 -4.74 -12.55
C GLY A 342 17.58 -5.22 -11.96
N ARG A 343 16.90 -4.34 -11.23
CA ARG A 343 15.58 -4.64 -10.65
C ARG A 343 14.53 -4.86 -11.76
N ALA A 344 14.47 -4.00 -12.76
CA ALA A 344 13.60 -4.20 -13.91
C ALA A 344 13.93 -5.52 -14.66
N ALA A 345 15.21 -5.80 -14.89
CA ALA A 345 15.66 -7.03 -15.53
C ALA A 345 15.30 -8.29 -14.71
N PHE A 346 15.38 -8.24 -13.37
CA PHE A 346 14.94 -9.33 -12.49
C PHE A 346 13.44 -9.65 -12.67
N TYR A 347 12.58 -8.63 -12.61
CA TYR A 347 11.14 -8.83 -12.78
C TYR A 347 10.79 -9.36 -14.18
N GLY A 348 11.37 -8.76 -15.22
CA GLY A 348 11.15 -9.16 -16.60
C GLY A 348 11.63 -10.58 -16.88
N TYR A 349 12.86 -10.93 -16.45
CA TYR A 349 13.40 -12.27 -16.63
C TYR A 349 12.61 -13.33 -15.87
N THR A 350 12.28 -13.08 -14.61
CA THR A 350 11.49 -14.00 -13.78
C THR A 350 10.11 -14.24 -14.42
N ALA A 351 9.45 -13.19 -14.90
CA ALA A 351 8.16 -13.31 -15.58
C ALA A 351 8.28 -14.09 -16.91
N GLN A 352 9.33 -13.83 -17.70
CA GLN A 352 9.58 -14.56 -18.95
C GLN A 352 9.89 -16.03 -18.69
N SER A 353 10.74 -16.34 -17.71
CA SER A 353 11.08 -17.70 -17.31
C SER A 353 9.86 -18.49 -16.82
N ALA A 354 8.99 -17.86 -16.02
CA ALA A 354 7.73 -18.43 -15.58
C ALA A 354 6.79 -18.72 -16.78
N LYS A 355 6.55 -17.70 -17.62
CA LYS A 355 5.67 -17.80 -18.80
C LYS A 355 6.05 -18.96 -19.74
N THR A 356 7.35 -19.10 -20.05
CA THR A 356 7.83 -20.16 -20.96
C THR A 356 7.63 -21.57 -20.41
N ARG A 357 7.40 -21.69 -19.11
CA ARG A 357 7.13 -22.94 -18.40
C ARG A 357 5.65 -23.16 -18.05
N GLY A 358 4.76 -22.28 -18.54
CA GLY A 358 3.32 -22.35 -18.24
C GLY A 358 2.98 -22.00 -16.80
N ILE A 359 3.80 -21.17 -16.17
CA ILE A 359 3.66 -20.68 -14.78
C ILE A 359 3.16 -19.23 -14.81
N VAL A 360 2.20 -18.89 -13.96
CA VAL A 360 1.66 -17.52 -13.84
C VAL A 360 2.44 -16.76 -12.75
N PRO A 361 3.23 -15.73 -13.09
CA PRO A 361 3.91 -14.89 -12.10
C PRO A 361 2.97 -13.80 -11.57
N ILE A 362 2.96 -13.58 -10.25
CA ILE A 362 2.17 -12.56 -9.58
C ILE A 362 3.10 -11.72 -8.70
N VAL A 363 3.24 -10.43 -9.01
CA VAL A 363 4.13 -9.54 -8.27
C VAL A 363 3.53 -9.12 -6.94
N TRP A 364 4.37 -8.99 -5.91
CA TRP A 364 3.99 -8.40 -4.63
C TRP A 364 4.09 -6.88 -4.71
N ASP A 365 3.09 -6.16 -4.20
CA ASP A 365 3.06 -4.70 -4.16
C ASP A 365 2.61 -4.20 -2.78
N THR A 366 3.42 -3.37 -2.15
CA THR A 366 3.17 -2.82 -0.81
C THR A 366 2.41 -1.50 -0.80
N GLY A 367 2.26 -0.84 -1.95
CA GLY A 367 1.52 0.42 -2.10
C GLY A 367 2.26 1.69 -1.70
N ALA A 368 3.33 1.60 -0.91
CA ALA A 368 4.12 2.73 -0.45
C ALA A 368 5.37 2.98 -1.32
N GLU A 369 5.78 4.25 -1.47
CA GLU A 369 6.92 4.65 -2.31
C GLU A 369 8.26 4.69 -1.56
N ASN A 370 8.31 4.33 -0.31
CA ASN A 370 9.50 4.44 0.53
C ASN A 370 10.67 3.61 -0.01
N ASN A 371 11.87 3.97 0.43
CA ASN A 371 13.05 3.12 0.28
C ASN A 371 12.76 1.70 0.79
N LYS A 372 13.33 0.69 0.13
CA LYS A 372 13.15 -0.74 0.44
C LYS A 372 11.70 -1.25 0.33
N ASN A 373 10.88 -0.66 -0.52
CA ASN A 373 9.53 -1.14 -0.86
C ASN A 373 9.45 -1.78 -2.25
N MET A 374 8.37 -2.52 -2.50
CA MET A 374 8.09 -3.24 -3.76
C MET A 374 6.88 -2.65 -4.50
N THR A 375 6.82 -1.32 -4.62
CA THR A 375 5.64 -0.64 -5.18
C THR A 375 5.79 -0.42 -6.68
N ILE A 376 4.80 -0.88 -7.45
CA ILE A 376 4.62 -0.58 -8.87
C ILE A 376 3.51 0.45 -9.05
N ILE A 377 2.44 0.36 -8.25
CA ILE A 377 1.31 1.29 -8.26
C ILE A 377 1.12 1.83 -6.86
N ARG A 378 1.44 3.12 -6.67
CA ARG A 378 1.26 3.78 -5.37
C ARG A 378 -0.21 3.95 -5.04
N ARG A 379 -0.56 3.81 -3.76
CA ARG A 379 -1.95 3.89 -3.27
C ARG A 379 -2.06 4.33 -1.81
N GLN A 380 -1.17 5.17 -1.35
CA GLN A 380 -1.22 5.73 0.00
C GLN A 380 -2.50 6.52 0.25
N GLN A 381 -2.85 6.74 1.52
CA GLN A 381 -4.01 7.57 1.87
C GLN A 381 -3.86 8.98 1.28
N ASN A 382 -4.95 9.51 0.71
CA ASN A 382 -5.02 10.82 0.07
C ASN A 382 -4.17 10.99 -1.20
N VAL A 383 -3.61 9.91 -1.74
CA VAL A 383 -2.88 9.90 -3.01
C VAL A 383 -3.74 9.26 -4.09
N VAL A 384 -3.83 9.88 -5.25
CA VAL A 384 -4.49 9.26 -6.41
C VAL A 384 -3.67 8.04 -6.85
N PRO A 385 -4.28 6.85 -6.98
CA PRO A 385 -3.58 5.67 -7.45
C PRO A 385 -2.89 5.94 -8.78
N THR A 386 -1.58 5.72 -8.84
CA THR A 386 -0.77 6.07 -10.01
C THR A 386 0.27 4.99 -10.26
N ILE A 387 0.45 4.59 -11.52
CA ILE A 387 1.60 3.76 -11.91
C ILE A 387 2.86 4.56 -11.61
N PHE A 388 3.76 3.97 -10.84
CA PHE A 388 4.94 4.63 -10.32
C PHE A 388 6.23 4.04 -10.87
N ASP A 389 6.38 2.70 -10.83
CA ASP A 389 7.58 2.01 -11.29
C ASP A 389 7.40 1.51 -12.74
N TYR A 390 7.55 2.42 -13.68
CA TYR A 390 7.39 2.13 -15.11
C TYR A 390 8.47 1.19 -15.65
N GLU A 391 9.68 1.19 -15.10
CA GLU A 391 10.77 0.33 -15.57
C GLU A 391 10.47 -1.13 -15.28
N VAL A 392 10.08 -1.45 -14.05
CA VAL A 392 9.64 -2.80 -13.68
C VAL A 392 8.39 -3.20 -14.46
N LEU A 393 7.42 -2.29 -14.55
CA LEU A 393 6.18 -2.58 -15.28
C LEU A 393 6.46 -2.86 -16.77
N ASN A 394 7.30 -2.07 -17.41
CA ASN A 394 7.62 -2.25 -18.82
C ASN A 394 8.42 -3.53 -19.08
N ALA A 395 9.30 -3.93 -18.17
CA ALA A 395 9.99 -5.23 -18.25
C ALA A 395 9.00 -6.42 -18.13
N LEU A 396 8.01 -6.33 -17.26
CA LEU A 396 6.91 -7.32 -17.19
C LEU A 396 6.09 -7.35 -18.48
N ARG A 397 5.75 -6.17 -19.02
CA ARG A 397 4.98 -6.04 -20.27
C ARG A 397 5.75 -6.61 -21.46
N GLU A 398 7.05 -6.35 -21.55
CA GLU A 398 7.93 -6.90 -22.59
C GLU A 398 7.95 -8.44 -22.55
N ALA A 399 8.05 -9.06 -21.37
CA ALA A 399 7.97 -10.51 -21.18
C ALA A 399 6.67 -11.10 -21.75
N TYR A 400 5.59 -10.32 -21.80
CA TYR A 400 4.29 -10.68 -22.37
C TYR A 400 4.04 -10.09 -23.76
N SER A 401 5.08 -9.54 -24.42
CA SER A 401 4.98 -8.95 -25.76
C SER A 401 3.98 -7.79 -25.86
N MET A 402 3.82 -7.06 -24.77
CA MET A 402 2.98 -5.86 -24.70
C MET A 402 3.83 -4.60 -24.94
N PRO A 403 3.31 -3.57 -25.62
CA PRO A 403 4.05 -2.32 -25.81
C PRO A 403 4.31 -1.63 -24.46
N PRO A 404 5.44 -0.92 -24.31
CA PRO A 404 5.73 -0.17 -23.09
C PRO A 404 4.70 0.95 -22.87
N LEU A 405 4.55 1.34 -21.61
CA LEU A 405 3.83 2.55 -21.21
C LEU A 405 4.82 3.69 -21.00
N GLU A 406 4.44 4.88 -21.40
CA GLU A 406 5.23 6.08 -21.14
C GLU A 406 5.10 6.50 -19.66
N GLY A 407 6.21 6.87 -19.06
CA GLY A 407 6.28 7.32 -17.67
C GLY A 407 7.69 7.70 -17.25
N ASN A 408 7.93 7.77 -15.94
CA ASN A 408 9.24 8.14 -15.39
C ASN A 408 10.32 7.15 -15.85
N SER A 409 11.45 7.66 -16.28
CA SER A 409 12.60 6.85 -16.68
C SER A 409 13.62 6.72 -15.52
N ILE A 410 14.49 5.70 -15.60
CA ILE A 410 15.63 5.55 -14.67
C ILE A 410 16.48 6.82 -14.67
N ASP A 411 16.70 7.45 -15.83
CA ASP A 411 17.47 8.68 -15.92
C ASP A 411 16.87 9.83 -15.10
N SER A 412 15.54 9.89 -15.00
CA SER A 412 14.90 10.90 -14.16
C SER A 412 15.20 10.71 -12.67
N TYR A 413 15.33 9.48 -12.19
CA TYR A 413 15.73 9.19 -10.81
C TYR A 413 17.22 9.44 -10.59
N VAL A 414 18.07 8.97 -11.49
CA VAL A 414 19.53 9.11 -11.40
C VAL A 414 19.95 10.58 -11.49
N ASN A 415 19.38 11.33 -12.44
CA ASN A 415 19.67 12.76 -12.57
C ASN A 415 19.26 13.56 -11.33
N LYS A 416 18.19 13.15 -10.65
CA LYS A 416 17.79 13.73 -9.36
C LYS A 416 18.75 13.39 -8.24
N SER A 417 19.26 12.16 -8.21
CA SER A 417 20.27 11.75 -7.22
C SER A 417 21.63 12.44 -7.47
N LEU A 418 21.88 12.91 -8.70
CA LEU A 418 23.06 13.69 -9.09
C LEU A 418 22.82 15.19 -9.03
N ASP A 419 21.58 15.63 -8.90
CA ASP A 419 21.26 17.04 -8.67
C ASP A 419 21.59 17.37 -7.21
N ASP A 420 22.88 17.63 -6.96
CA ASP A 420 23.42 18.15 -5.70
C ASP A 420 22.98 19.61 -5.45
N SER A 421 21.98 20.14 -6.13
CA SER A 421 21.39 21.41 -5.74
C SER A 421 20.89 21.27 -4.30
N GLU A 422 21.44 22.09 -3.42
CA GLU A 422 21.04 22.16 -2.02
C GLU A 422 19.51 22.16 -1.91
N LYS A 423 18.96 21.08 -1.40
CA LYS A 423 17.53 20.96 -1.15
C LYS A 423 17.27 21.52 0.23
N SER A 424 16.20 22.24 0.35
CA SER A 424 15.75 22.81 1.62
C SER A 424 14.29 22.46 1.87
N PHE A 425 13.93 22.38 3.13
CA PHE A 425 12.52 22.25 3.50
C PHE A 425 11.84 23.60 3.45
N LYS A 426 10.67 23.68 2.81
CA LYS A 426 9.86 24.92 2.71
C LYS A 426 8.46 24.69 3.24
N ALA A 427 8.00 25.60 4.09
CA ALA A 427 6.63 25.65 4.57
C ALA A 427 6.05 27.06 4.40
N THR A 428 4.75 27.13 4.11
CA THR A 428 4.04 28.39 4.00
C THR A 428 3.08 28.56 5.17
N TYR A 429 3.13 29.69 5.82
CA TYR A 429 2.22 30.06 6.91
C TYR A 429 1.17 31.07 6.40
N GLN A 430 -0.06 30.91 6.85
CA GLN A 430 -1.13 31.84 6.63
C GLN A 430 -2.04 31.87 7.87
N PHE A 431 -1.65 32.64 8.89
CA PHE A 431 -2.42 32.87 10.09
C PHE A 431 -3.40 34.02 9.85
N GLN A 432 -4.64 33.83 10.22
CA GLN A 432 -5.72 34.82 9.99
C GLN A 432 -6.41 35.23 11.30
N GLY A 433 -5.97 34.68 12.43
CA GLY A 433 -6.59 34.94 13.73
C GLY A 433 -6.16 36.28 14.36
N ASP A 434 -7.11 36.95 15.04
CA ASP A 434 -6.85 38.13 15.87
C ASP A 434 -6.15 37.76 17.20
N THR A 435 -6.00 36.45 17.50
CA THR A 435 -5.21 35.92 18.60
C THR A 435 -4.02 35.17 18.04
N ALA A 436 -2.92 35.12 18.80
CA ALA A 436 -1.71 34.43 18.37
C ALA A 436 -1.97 32.97 18.05
N GLU A 437 -1.64 32.58 16.84
CA GLU A 437 -1.66 31.20 16.35
C GLU A 437 -0.25 30.61 16.33
N THR A 438 -0.14 29.28 16.40
CA THR A 438 1.15 28.59 16.40
C THR A 438 1.18 27.51 15.33
N GLY A 439 2.16 27.56 14.46
CA GLY A 439 2.51 26.48 13.53
C GLY A 439 3.78 25.77 13.97
N THR A 440 3.73 24.46 14.12
CA THR A 440 4.83 23.64 14.61
C THR A 440 5.37 22.76 13.50
N LEU A 441 6.67 22.83 13.26
CA LEU A 441 7.42 21.89 12.40
C LEU A 441 8.28 21.03 13.32
N SER A 442 8.20 19.70 13.20
CA SER A 442 9.00 18.81 14.03
C SER A 442 9.63 17.67 13.23
N TYR A 443 10.82 17.28 13.62
CA TYR A 443 11.52 16.09 13.16
C TYR A 443 11.66 15.12 14.33
N LYS A 444 11.09 13.93 14.20
CA LYS A 444 11.03 12.90 15.23
C LYS A 444 11.92 11.73 14.85
N PHE A 445 12.56 11.15 15.84
CA PHE A 445 13.47 10.01 15.67
C PHE A 445 13.46 9.13 16.94
N SER A 446 14.05 7.94 16.84
CA SER A 446 14.30 7.10 18.00
C SER A 446 15.20 7.82 19.00
N ALA A 447 15.03 7.59 20.31
CA ALA A 447 15.80 8.26 21.34
C ALA A 447 17.32 8.20 21.06
N GLN A 448 17.96 9.35 21.01
CA GLN A 448 19.38 9.52 20.74
C GLN A 448 20.09 10.15 21.94
N ASP A 449 21.31 9.71 22.18
CA ASP A 449 22.19 10.31 23.18
C ASP A 449 22.97 11.47 22.57
N TRP A 450 22.60 12.69 22.98
CA TRP A 450 23.24 13.91 22.55
C TRP A 450 24.24 14.46 23.58
N SER A 451 24.59 13.73 24.63
CA SER A 451 25.49 14.17 25.70
C SER A 451 26.88 14.59 25.22
N GLN A 452 27.33 14.09 24.06
CA GLN A 452 28.59 14.48 23.42
C GLN A 452 28.55 15.82 22.67
N TYR A 453 27.33 16.36 22.41
CA TYR A 453 27.15 17.59 21.62
C TYR A 453 26.98 18.80 22.56
N LYS A 454 27.44 19.95 22.09
CA LYS A 454 27.34 21.24 22.82
C LYS A 454 26.39 22.22 22.17
N ALA A 455 26.02 22.00 20.91
CA ALA A 455 25.11 22.88 20.19
C ALA A 455 24.48 22.15 18.95
N ILE A 456 23.41 22.75 18.43
CA ILE A 456 22.90 22.50 17.10
C ILE A 456 22.93 23.79 16.28
N SER A 457 23.30 23.71 15.00
CA SER A 457 23.16 24.83 14.08
C SER A 457 22.25 24.42 12.91
N PHE A 458 21.54 25.37 12.33
CA PHE A 458 20.69 25.17 11.15
C PHE A 458 20.53 26.49 10.40
N ASP A 459 20.23 26.39 9.12
CA ASP A 459 19.92 27.53 8.28
C ASP A 459 18.40 27.76 8.23
N MET A 460 18.00 29.01 8.37
CA MET A 460 16.59 29.41 8.29
C MET A 460 16.46 30.73 7.55
N SER A 461 15.50 30.82 6.64
CA SER A 461 15.02 32.08 6.09
C SER A 461 13.50 32.19 6.26
N PHE A 462 13.01 33.41 6.38
CA PHE A 462 11.60 33.68 6.34
C PHE A 462 11.33 34.85 5.39
N ASN A 463 10.35 34.67 4.51
CA ASN A 463 9.92 35.68 3.55
C ASN A 463 8.40 35.84 3.63
N GLY A 464 7.93 36.98 4.13
CA GLY A 464 6.52 37.22 4.30
C GLY A 464 6.20 38.49 5.07
N SER A 465 4.97 38.63 5.50
CA SER A 465 4.46 39.73 6.30
C SER A 465 3.84 39.20 7.58
N ALA A 466 3.94 40.00 8.64
CA ALA A 466 3.34 39.71 9.92
C ALA A 466 2.94 41.01 10.61
N ASP A 467 1.86 40.97 11.40
CA ASP A 467 1.60 42.03 12.36
C ASP A 467 2.62 41.94 13.50
N ALA A 468 2.86 43.04 14.18
CA ALA A 468 4.04 43.35 15.00
C ALA A 468 4.39 42.42 16.19
N SER A 469 3.77 41.23 16.32
CA SER A 469 3.94 40.39 17.50
C SER A 469 4.06 38.89 17.17
N TRP A 470 5.07 38.50 16.40
CA TRP A 470 5.31 37.10 16.18
C TRP A 470 6.78 36.70 16.43
N SER A 471 7.00 35.44 16.77
CA SER A 471 8.31 34.88 17.10
C SER A 471 8.51 33.52 16.48
N ALA A 472 9.77 33.15 16.25
CA ALA A 472 10.17 31.79 15.97
C ALA A 472 10.89 31.22 17.18
N VAL A 473 10.55 29.99 17.54
CA VAL A 473 11.08 29.27 18.70
C VAL A 473 11.59 27.93 18.25
N VAL A 474 12.84 27.58 18.58
CA VAL A 474 13.31 26.21 18.44
C VAL A 474 12.95 25.42 19.70
N PHE A 475 12.53 24.19 19.53
CA PHE A 475 12.18 23.31 20.62
C PHE A 475 12.82 21.93 20.49
N PHE A 476 12.93 21.23 21.63
CA PHE A 476 13.42 19.86 21.72
C PHE A 476 12.55 19.06 22.68
N ASN A 477 12.36 17.78 22.38
CA ASN A 477 11.65 16.84 23.23
C ASN A 477 12.57 15.69 23.67
N MET A 478 12.50 15.30 24.93
CA MET A 478 13.16 14.13 25.49
C MET A 478 12.16 12.99 25.70
N SER A 479 12.64 11.75 25.59
CA SER A 479 11.83 10.55 25.85
C SER A 479 11.48 10.39 27.33
N GLY A 480 10.33 9.79 27.59
CA GLY A 480 9.81 9.54 28.93
C GLY A 480 8.49 10.26 29.16
N ASN A 481 8.49 11.53 29.48
CA ASN A 481 7.27 12.31 29.76
C ASN A 481 7.03 13.45 28.76
N TRP A 482 7.61 13.39 27.55
CA TRP A 482 7.57 14.50 26.58
C TRP A 482 8.04 15.82 27.21
N ASP A 483 9.23 15.78 27.79
CA ASP A 483 9.81 16.97 28.41
C ASP A 483 10.21 17.95 27.31
N TRP A 484 9.41 19.01 27.18
CA TRP A 484 9.56 20.05 26.19
C TRP A 484 10.52 21.14 26.71
N LYS A 485 11.51 21.44 25.88
CA LYS A 485 12.42 22.59 26.11
C LYS A 485 12.43 23.44 24.85
N GLN A 486 12.43 24.75 25.02
CA GLN A 486 12.45 25.70 23.91
C GLN A 486 13.28 26.95 24.24
N THR A 487 13.75 27.61 23.18
CA THR A 487 14.39 28.93 23.24
C THR A 487 13.93 29.79 22.07
N ASP A 488 13.89 31.10 22.30
CA ASP A 488 13.47 32.08 21.30
C ASP A 488 14.61 32.33 20.29
N LEU A 489 14.26 32.39 19.00
CA LEU A 489 15.15 32.70 17.89
C LEU A 489 15.09 34.18 17.49
N GLY A 490 14.20 34.96 18.11
CA GLY A 490 13.99 36.38 17.83
C GLY A 490 12.67 36.70 17.16
N SER A 491 12.40 37.98 16.97
CA SER A 491 11.19 38.45 16.28
C SER A 491 11.39 38.41 14.77
N ILE A 492 10.31 38.14 14.05
CA ILE A 492 10.36 37.98 12.59
C ILE A 492 10.48 39.28 11.78
N PRO A 493 10.23 40.49 12.30
CA PRO A 493 10.72 41.70 11.63
C PRO A 493 12.21 41.66 11.28
N ASP A 494 12.99 40.82 11.96
CA ASP A 494 14.42 40.61 11.69
C ASP A 494 14.64 39.63 10.50
N PHE A 495 13.60 38.94 10.01
CA PHE A 495 13.67 38.00 8.92
C PHE A 495 13.18 38.66 7.61
N ASN A 496 14.11 39.20 6.88
CA ASN A 496 13.85 39.95 5.63
C ASN A 496 14.00 39.08 4.36
N GLY A 497 13.76 37.77 4.47
CA GLY A 497 13.97 36.81 3.39
C GLY A 497 15.40 36.32 3.22
N SER A 498 16.38 36.88 3.97
CA SER A 498 17.76 36.43 3.93
C SER A 498 17.95 35.15 4.73
N LYS A 499 18.67 34.18 4.16
CA LYS A 499 19.07 32.95 4.86
C LYS A 499 20.08 33.31 5.96
N LYS A 500 19.83 32.86 7.20
CA LYS A 500 20.71 33.01 8.35
C LYS A 500 20.99 31.67 8.97
N THR A 501 22.22 31.47 9.43
CA THR A 501 22.58 30.30 10.26
C THR A 501 22.33 30.63 11.72
N TYR A 502 21.52 29.81 12.36
CA TYR A 502 21.29 29.86 13.81
C TYR A 502 22.13 28.80 14.50
N THR A 503 22.63 29.14 15.70
CA THR A 503 23.30 28.18 16.56
C THR A 503 22.67 28.25 17.93
N VAL A 504 22.13 27.12 18.40
CA VAL A 504 21.53 27.00 19.74
C VAL A 504 22.48 26.20 20.62
N SER A 505 22.97 26.83 21.68
CA SER A 505 23.85 26.19 22.67
C SER A 505 23.05 25.24 23.56
N PHE A 506 23.64 24.12 23.96
CA PHE A 506 23.09 23.17 24.91
C PHE A 506 23.52 23.42 26.34
N ASP A 507 24.23 24.50 26.55
CA ASP A 507 24.60 25.05 27.85
C ASP A 507 24.26 26.54 27.87
N ASP A 508 24.24 27.15 29.05
CA ASP A 508 23.89 28.56 29.22
C ASP A 508 25.02 29.54 28.81
N SER A 509 25.98 29.06 28.01
CA SER A 509 27.18 29.83 27.67
C SER A 509 26.96 30.91 26.61
N SER A 510 25.87 30.81 25.83
CA SER A 510 25.53 31.78 24.76
C SER A 510 24.03 31.77 24.46
N SER A 511 23.49 32.91 23.99
CA SER A 511 22.07 32.99 23.56
C SER A 511 22.00 32.95 22.02
N PRO A 512 21.05 32.16 21.43
CA PRO A 512 20.04 31.30 22.07
C PRO A 512 20.65 30.04 22.69
N SER A 513 20.15 29.63 23.85
CA SER A 513 20.62 28.45 24.57
C SER A 513 19.46 27.64 25.14
N ILE A 514 19.71 26.36 25.39
CA ILE A 514 18.72 25.44 25.95
C ILE A 514 19.42 24.48 26.94
N ALA A 515 18.90 24.37 28.15
CA ALA A 515 19.36 23.39 29.13
C ALA A 515 18.47 22.14 29.04
N PHE A 516 19.02 21.01 28.61
CA PHE A 516 18.30 19.73 28.59
C PHE A 516 18.13 19.18 30.01
N THR A 517 16.98 18.56 30.26
CA THR A 517 16.75 17.79 31.50
C THR A 517 17.46 16.42 31.41
N ASP A 518 17.47 15.80 30.25
CA ASP A 518 18.19 14.55 29.98
C ASP A 518 18.65 14.51 28.51
N GLN A 519 19.86 14.98 28.27
CA GLN A 519 20.46 15.04 26.93
C GLN A 519 20.72 13.64 26.32
N SER A 520 20.68 12.57 27.14
CA SER A 520 20.85 11.18 26.65
C SER A 520 19.60 10.59 25.95
N LYS A 521 18.49 11.32 25.94
CA LYS A 521 17.20 10.78 25.47
C LYS A 521 16.42 11.72 24.56
N VAL A 522 17.08 12.45 23.69
CA VAL A 522 16.42 13.35 22.74
C VAL A 522 15.66 12.54 21.70
N VAL A 523 14.41 12.87 21.43
CA VAL A 523 13.52 12.16 20.50
C VAL A 523 12.93 13.04 19.40
N ALA A 524 13.02 14.35 19.55
CA ALA A 524 12.55 15.29 18.52
C ALA A 524 13.18 16.67 18.71
N PHE A 525 13.24 17.41 17.61
CA PHE A 525 13.45 18.86 17.60
C PHE A 525 12.50 19.50 16.57
N GLY A 526 12.34 20.81 16.64
CA GLY A 526 11.52 21.51 15.67
C GLY A 526 11.51 23.02 15.83
N ILE A 527 10.72 23.67 14.99
CA ILE A 527 10.51 25.11 14.97
C ILE A 527 9.03 25.39 15.17
N ASN A 528 8.72 26.24 16.14
CA ASN A 528 7.40 26.86 16.27
C ASN A 528 7.45 28.27 15.69
N VAL A 529 6.52 28.60 14.84
CA VAL A 529 6.20 29.97 14.42
C VAL A 529 4.92 30.37 15.11
N GLN A 530 4.92 31.52 15.82
CA GLN A 530 3.78 32.01 16.57
C GLN A 530 3.52 33.47 16.25
N GLY A 531 2.27 33.85 16.06
CA GLY A 531 1.87 35.23 15.82
C GLY A 531 0.45 35.39 15.34
N THR A 532 0.07 36.65 15.08
CA THR A 532 -1.22 37.03 14.49
C THR A 532 -1.02 37.50 13.06
N HIS A 533 -1.95 37.16 12.14
CA HIS A 533 -1.92 37.59 10.73
C HIS A 533 -0.57 37.36 10.03
N VAL A 534 0.08 36.22 10.32
CA VAL A 534 1.36 35.86 9.71
C VAL A 534 1.10 35.24 8.33
N THR A 535 1.68 35.82 7.29
CA THR A 535 1.67 35.24 5.95
C THR A 535 3.08 35.21 5.40
N GLY A 536 3.55 34.02 5.02
CA GLY A 536 4.89 33.90 4.44
C GLY A 536 5.40 32.48 4.35
N ASN A 537 6.62 32.35 3.84
CA ASN A 537 7.32 31.09 3.67
C ASN A 537 8.51 31.01 4.62
N ILE A 538 8.65 29.90 5.30
CA ILE A 538 9.86 29.51 5.99
C ILE A 538 10.64 28.51 5.14
N GLU A 539 11.95 28.67 5.10
CA GLU A 539 12.86 27.70 4.50
C GLU A 539 13.86 27.26 5.55
N LEU A 540 14.02 25.95 5.74
CA LEU A 540 14.88 25.31 6.72
C LEU A 540 15.87 24.38 6.04
N ASP A 541 17.13 24.35 6.54
CA ASP A 541 18.18 23.54 5.97
C ASP A 541 19.32 23.27 6.95
N ASN A 542 20.20 22.31 6.64
CA ASN A 542 21.52 22.10 7.28
C ASN A 542 21.51 21.94 8.80
N PHE A 543 20.56 21.20 9.37
CA PHE A 543 20.59 20.90 10.80
C PHE A 543 21.81 20.05 11.15
N THR A 544 22.73 20.62 11.91
CA THR A 544 24.05 20.07 12.22
C THR A 544 24.31 20.09 13.71
N LEU A 545 24.62 18.94 14.29
CA LEU A 545 25.05 18.81 15.66
C LEU A 545 26.54 19.13 15.78
N ILE A 546 26.91 19.97 16.77
CA ILE A 546 28.29 20.39 17.05
C ILE A 546 28.75 19.67 18.31
N LYS A 547 29.77 18.84 18.19
CA LYS A 547 30.37 18.14 19.33
C LYS A 547 31.17 19.08 20.24
N LYS A 548 31.47 18.59 21.45
CA LYS A 548 32.30 19.31 22.42
C LYS A 548 33.74 19.57 21.93
N ASP A 549 34.21 18.78 20.94
CA ASP A 549 35.51 18.95 20.27
C ASP A 549 35.43 19.82 18.98
N ASP A 550 34.35 20.52 18.78
CA ASP A 550 34.04 21.35 17.59
C ASP A 550 33.81 20.58 16.27
N SER A 551 33.90 19.25 16.25
CA SER A 551 33.55 18.48 15.09
C SER A 551 32.03 18.52 14.86
N LYS A 552 31.60 18.41 13.59
CA LYS A 552 30.22 18.57 13.16
C LYS A 552 29.65 17.26 12.62
N VAL A 553 28.38 17.00 12.90
CA VAL A 553 27.62 15.85 12.38
C VAL A 553 26.32 16.36 11.80
N THR A 554 26.12 16.18 10.51
CA THR A 554 24.84 16.50 9.86
C THR A 554 23.74 15.62 10.43
N LEU A 555 22.69 16.24 10.93
CA LEU A 555 21.52 15.58 11.50
C LEU A 555 20.40 15.48 10.42
N LEU A 556 20.19 16.57 9.68
CA LEU A 556 19.13 16.70 8.69
C LEU A 556 19.51 17.81 7.69
N ASP A 557 19.64 17.46 6.41
CA ASP A 557 19.98 18.40 5.33
C ASP A 557 18.97 18.38 4.18
N PHE A 558 17.88 17.65 4.33
CA PHE A 558 16.80 17.48 3.35
C PHE A 558 17.25 16.99 1.95
N ASN A 559 18.51 16.67 1.75
CA ASN A 559 19.07 16.26 0.47
C ASN A 559 18.61 14.85 0.04
N LYS A 560 18.16 14.02 1.02
CA LYS A 560 17.70 12.64 0.81
C LYS A 560 16.18 12.51 0.86
N GLY A 561 15.45 13.62 0.87
CA GLY A 561 13.99 13.59 0.94
C GLY A 561 13.44 13.37 2.36
N GLU A 562 14.20 13.79 3.39
CA GLU A 562 13.73 13.78 4.76
C GLU A 562 12.51 14.69 4.93
N GLU A 563 11.61 14.32 5.83
CA GLU A 563 10.38 15.04 6.09
C GLU A 563 10.34 15.56 7.54
N MET A 564 9.77 16.76 7.72
CA MET A 564 9.36 17.23 9.03
C MET A 564 7.86 16.98 9.22
N GLU A 565 7.52 16.42 10.39
CA GLU A 565 6.13 16.31 10.81
C GLU A 565 5.68 17.61 11.46
N THR A 566 4.38 17.88 11.33
CA THR A 566 3.80 18.99 12.09
C THR A 566 2.94 18.46 13.21
N GLY A 567 3.14 19.06 14.37
CA GLY A 567 2.28 18.86 15.53
C GLY A 567 1.30 20.01 15.68
N GLY A 568 0.15 19.72 16.22
CA GLY A 568 -0.87 20.69 16.63
C GLY A 568 -1.73 21.21 15.49
N ILE A 569 -1.18 21.80 14.48
CA ILE A 569 -1.98 22.48 13.49
C ILE A 569 -1.76 22.05 12.04
N ALA A 570 -0.72 21.32 11.69
CA ALA A 570 -0.53 20.87 10.32
C ALA A 570 0.37 19.66 10.19
N SER A 571 0.15 18.82 9.20
CA SER A 571 1.14 17.85 8.75
C SER A 571 1.83 18.38 7.51
N VAL A 572 3.12 18.38 7.48
CA VAL A 572 3.92 18.80 6.33
C VAL A 572 4.69 17.61 5.85
N ALA A 573 4.47 17.24 4.62
CA ALA A 573 5.38 16.36 3.94
C ALA A 573 6.47 17.21 3.28
N ASN A 574 7.66 16.69 3.24
CA ASN A 574 8.81 17.36 2.68
C ASN A 574 8.65 17.61 1.18
N SER A 575 9.09 18.77 0.76
CA SER A 575 9.16 19.14 -0.64
C SER A 575 10.24 18.42 -1.45
N SER A 576 11.15 17.72 -0.81
CA SER A 576 12.25 17.00 -1.48
C SER A 576 12.07 15.49 -1.42
N THR A 577 10.91 14.97 -1.76
CA THR A 577 10.80 13.56 -2.15
C THR A 577 11.68 13.37 -3.37
N GLY A 578 12.58 12.40 -3.42
CA GLY A 578 13.54 12.17 -4.49
C GLY A 578 12.99 12.12 -5.93
N ILE A 579 11.78 12.60 -6.17
CA ILE A 579 11.01 12.58 -7.42
C ILE A 579 10.84 13.98 -8.04
N GLY A 580 11.57 15.01 -7.55
CA GLY A 580 11.70 16.31 -8.21
C GLY A 580 10.46 17.21 -8.23
N GLU A 581 9.40 16.89 -7.55
CA GLU A 581 8.28 17.80 -7.37
C GLU A 581 8.46 18.53 -6.04
N LYS A 582 8.67 19.84 -6.10
CA LYS A 582 8.58 20.70 -4.92
C LYS A 582 7.11 20.78 -4.52
N ILE A 583 6.73 20.07 -3.47
CA ILE A 583 5.40 20.21 -2.89
C ILE A 583 5.46 21.35 -1.89
N ASN A 584 4.83 22.46 -2.20
CA ASN A 584 4.65 23.55 -1.26
C ASN A 584 3.35 23.32 -0.49
N PHE A 585 3.44 23.25 0.83
CA PHE A 585 2.27 23.19 1.69
C PHE A 585 1.92 24.57 2.18
N VAL A 586 0.66 24.96 2.00
CA VAL A 586 0.11 26.20 2.50
C VAL A 586 -0.68 25.86 3.76
N PHE A 587 -0.23 26.37 4.89
CA PHE A 587 -0.99 26.28 6.13
C PHE A 587 -1.95 27.46 6.24
N LYS A 588 -3.24 27.18 6.37
CA LYS A 588 -4.24 28.17 6.75
C LYS A 588 -4.71 27.81 8.14
N ALA A 589 -4.29 28.55 9.13
CA ALA A 589 -4.79 28.42 10.49
C ALA A 589 -6.01 29.37 10.67
N ASN A 590 -7.18 28.79 10.93
CA ASN A 590 -8.39 29.56 11.22
C ASN A 590 -8.83 29.37 12.66
N SER A 591 -7.97 29.54 13.62
CA SER A 591 -8.18 29.36 15.05
C SER A 591 -7.68 28.04 15.66
N TYR A 592 -7.47 28.04 16.95
CA TYR A 592 -6.86 27.03 17.81
C TYR A 592 -7.53 25.66 17.83
N THR A 593 -8.58 25.44 17.09
CA THR A 593 -9.35 24.21 17.05
C THR A 593 -9.63 23.79 15.61
N ASP A 594 -8.80 22.95 15.07
CA ASP A 594 -9.12 22.00 13.99
C ASP A 594 -9.32 22.49 12.55
N ASN A 595 -8.84 23.66 12.13
CA ASN A 595 -9.08 24.10 10.76
C ASN A 595 -7.80 24.36 9.97
N PHE A 596 -7.14 23.27 9.55
CA PHE A 596 -6.16 23.33 8.47
C PHE A 596 -6.78 22.99 7.14
N THR A 597 -6.63 23.88 6.18
CA THR A 597 -6.64 23.53 4.77
C THR A 597 -5.22 23.70 4.27
N TYR A 598 -4.61 22.63 3.79
CA TYR A 598 -3.42 22.75 2.96
C TYR A 598 -3.85 22.77 1.50
N GLU A 599 -3.31 23.69 0.72
CA GLU A 599 -3.37 23.63 -0.73
C GLU A 599 -2.05 23.09 -1.22
N ASN A 600 -2.08 21.95 -1.89
CA ASN A 600 -0.95 21.42 -2.61
C ASN A 600 -0.81 22.22 -3.91
N THR A 601 0.13 23.17 -3.95
CA THR A 601 0.47 23.89 -5.18
C THR A 601 1.61 23.15 -5.86
N ILE A 602 1.29 22.32 -6.86
CA ILE A 602 2.27 21.78 -7.79
C ILE A 602 2.71 22.96 -8.67
N THR A 603 3.95 23.43 -8.50
CA THR A 603 4.50 24.61 -9.21
C THR A 603 5.01 24.34 -10.62
N GLU A 604 4.95 23.09 -11.09
CA GLU A 604 5.10 22.79 -12.51
C GLU A 604 3.74 22.38 -13.08
N PRO A 605 3.31 22.93 -14.22
CA PRO A 605 2.09 22.47 -14.85
C PRO A 605 2.30 21.00 -15.22
N LEU A 606 1.60 20.10 -14.53
CA LEU A 606 1.31 18.81 -15.11
C LEU A 606 0.85 19.10 -16.55
N LYS A 607 1.56 18.60 -17.55
CA LYS A 607 0.97 18.42 -18.87
C LYS A 607 -0.22 17.50 -18.63
N ILE A 608 -1.35 18.11 -18.33
CA ILE A 608 -2.64 17.43 -18.39
C ILE A 608 -2.76 17.07 -19.87
N VAL A 609 -2.36 15.86 -20.21
CA VAL A 609 -2.95 15.20 -21.36
C VAL A 609 -4.43 15.21 -21.03
N SER A 610 -5.15 16.07 -21.72
CA SER A 610 -6.60 16.21 -21.58
C SER A 610 -7.23 14.88 -21.99
N HIS A 611 -7.27 13.94 -21.06
CA HIS A 611 -8.32 12.96 -21.10
C HIS A 611 -9.57 13.73 -20.73
N HIS A 612 -10.50 13.82 -21.65
CA HIS A 612 -11.83 14.31 -21.45
C HIS A 612 -12.37 13.65 -20.17
N LEU A 613 -12.25 14.37 -19.04
CA LEU A 613 -13.09 14.11 -17.88
C LEU A 613 -14.51 14.26 -18.41
N ALA A 614 -15.24 13.14 -18.43
CA ALA A 614 -16.65 13.17 -18.79
C ALA A 614 -17.30 14.31 -18.01
N ALA A 615 -17.75 15.31 -18.75
CA ALA A 615 -18.53 16.41 -18.22
C ALA A 615 -19.65 15.80 -17.37
N ASN A 616 -19.68 16.11 -16.06
CA ASN A 616 -20.74 15.83 -15.08
C ASN A 616 -20.31 15.01 -13.85
N LYS A 617 -19.24 15.38 -13.15
CA LYS A 617 -19.00 14.86 -11.80
C LYS A 617 -19.24 15.93 -10.73
N LEU A 618 -20.13 15.63 -9.78
CA LEU A 618 -20.30 16.34 -8.51
C LEU A 618 -19.58 15.51 -7.43
N MET A 619 -18.53 16.06 -6.86
CA MET A 619 -17.85 15.49 -5.70
C MET A 619 -18.37 16.18 -4.43
N VAL A 620 -18.67 15.40 -3.38
CA VAL A 620 -19.27 15.92 -2.15
C VAL A 620 -18.53 15.36 -0.94
N ARG A 621 -18.21 16.25 -0.01
CA ARG A 621 -17.60 15.90 1.28
C ARG A 621 -18.46 16.44 2.43
N ALA A 622 -18.78 15.57 3.40
CA ALA A 622 -19.38 16.00 4.66
C ALA A 622 -18.30 16.56 5.60
N LEU A 623 -18.56 17.69 6.18
CA LEU A 623 -17.78 18.34 7.24
C LEU A 623 -18.65 18.44 8.50
N PRO A 624 -18.08 18.61 9.71
CA PRO A 624 -18.87 18.94 10.88
C PRO A 624 -19.69 20.22 10.65
N GLY A 625 -21.02 20.08 10.66
CA GLY A 625 -21.94 21.21 10.44
C GLY A 625 -21.99 21.78 9.00
N ALA A 626 -21.38 21.13 8.00
CA ALA A 626 -21.41 21.61 6.62
C ALA A 626 -21.27 20.51 5.57
N VAL A 627 -21.60 20.82 4.33
CA VAL A 627 -21.30 20.03 3.13
C VAL A 627 -20.49 20.87 2.17
N GLN A 628 -19.35 20.38 1.78
CA GLN A 628 -18.53 20.95 0.71
C GLN A 628 -18.71 20.14 -0.57
N ALA A 629 -18.84 20.81 -1.72
CA ALA A 629 -18.95 20.13 -2.99
C ALA A 629 -18.17 20.86 -4.09
N VAL A 630 -17.63 20.08 -5.02
CA VAL A 630 -16.95 20.55 -6.23
C VAL A 630 -17.65 19.96 -7.44
N PHE A 631 -17.96 20.78 -8.43
CA PHE A 631 -18.52 20.35 -9.71
C PHE A 631 -17.90 21.14 -10.86
N THR A 632 -17.90 20.56 -12.05
CA THR A 632 -17.32 21.19 -13.25
C THR A 632 -18.43 21.57 -14.20
N THR A 633 -18.40 22.80 -14.73
CA THR A 633 -19.31 23.27 -15.77
C THR A 633 -18.56 23.86 -16.95
N ALA A 634 -19.11 23.71 -18.14
CA ALA A 634 -18.54 24.30 -19.37
C ALA A 634 -18.92 25.78 -19.55
N ASN A 635 -20.01 26.26 -18.90
CA ASN A 635 -20.57 27.58 -19.12
C ASN A 635 -20.68 28.36 -17.80
N SER A 636 -20.48 29.68 -17.89
CA SER A 636 -20.87 30.58 -16.78
C SER A 636 -22.39 30.72 -16.68
N GLY A 637 -22.91 30.83 -15.46
CA GLY A 637 -24.33 31.04 -15.28
C GLY A 637 -24.84 30.86 -13.86
N ARG A 638 -26.06 31.33 -13.65
CA ARG A 638 -26.72 31.23 -12.35
C ARG A 638 -26.96 29.77 -11.98
N THR A 639 -26.46 29.35 -10.82
CA THR A 639 -26.46 27.99 -10.31
C THR A 639 -27.12 27.97 -8.94
N SER A 640 -27.91 26.95 -8.66
CA SER A 640 -28.49 26.68 -7.36
C SER A 640 -27.97 25.39 -6.78
N ALA A 641 -27.61 25.39 -5.50
CA ALA A 641 -27.29 24.19 -4.74
C ALA A 641 -28.30 24.03 -3.60
N LYS A 642 -28.86 22.84 -3.47
CA LYS A 642 -29.84 22.49 -2.42
C LYS A 642 -29.41 21.19 -1.75
N LEU A 643 -29.37 21.21 -0.44
CA LEU A 643 -29.17 20.03 0.40
C LEU A 643 -30.53 19.61 0.95
N MET A 644 -30.91 18.36 0.73
CA MET A 644 -32.22 17.83 1.11
C MET A 644 -32.05 16.59 1.99
N ASN A 645 -32.89 16.45 3.01
CA ASN A 645 -32.94 15.23 3.83
C ASN A 645 -33.64 14.08 3.08
N SER A 646 -33.71 12.90 3.70
CA SER A 646 -34.36 11.72 3.13
C SER A 646 -35.88 11.86 2.93
N LEU A 647 -36.49 12.85 3.53
CA LEU A 647 -37.94 13.20 3.38
C LEU A 647 -38.18 14.23 2.27
N GLY A 648 -37.12 14.65 1.56
CA GLY A 648 -37.22 15.64 0.49
C GLY A 648 -37.30 17.10 0.97
N GLN A 649 -37.12 17.39 2.25
CA GLN A 649 -37.12 18.75 2.80
C GLN A 649 -35.75 19.39 2.57
N VAL A 650 -35.72 20.65 2.12
CA VAL A 650 -34.49 21.42 1.94
C VAL A 650 -33.96 21.85 3.30
N ILE A 651 -32.76 21.40 3.65
CA ILE A 651 -32.07 21.66 4.93
C ILE A 651 -31.01 22.75 4.81
N ALA A 652 -30.51 23.02 3.59
CA ALA A 652 -29.68 24.18 3.27
C ALA A 652 -29.76 24.47 1.77
N ALA A 653 -29.60 25.72 1.37
CA ALA A 653 -29.58 26.09 -0.04
C ALA A 653 -28.74 27.36 -0.27
N GLN A 654 -28.09 27.43 -1.45
CA GLN A 654 -27.32 28.59 -1.89
C GLN A 654 -27.49 28.80 -3.40
N ASN A 655 -27.58 30.07 -3.82
CA ASN A 655 -27.51 30.46 -5.23
C ASN A 655 -26.21 31.22 -5.47
N PHE A 656 -25.53 30.94 -6.58
CA PHE A 656 -24.28 31.59 -6.96
C PHE A 656 -24.13 31.60 -8.48
N ASN A 657 -23.15 32.34 -8.99
CA ASN A 657 -22.81 32.30 -10.41
C ASN A 657 -21.60 31.37 -10.59
N ALA A 658 -21.80 30.23 -11.27
CA ALA A 658 -20.72 29.37 -11.65
C ALA A 658 -19.93 29.94 -12.83
N VAL A 659 -18.63 29.60 -12.89
CA VAL A 659 -17.71 29.95 -14.00
C VAL A 659 -17.29 28.68 -14.73
N PRO A 660 -16.88 28.77 -16.00
CA PRO A 660 -16.34 27.59 -16.71
C PRO A 660 -15.18 26.98 -15.95
N GLY A 661 -15.17 25.65 -15.84
CA GLY A 661 -14.20 24.91 -15.05
C GLY A 661 -14.75 24.42 -13.72
N ALA A 662 -13.88 24.18 -12.75
CA ALA A 662 -14.24 23.68 -11.43
C ALA A 662 -14.82 24.81 -10.54
N ASN A 663 -15.96 24.52 -9.89
CA ASN A 663 -16.64 25.41 -8.95
C ASN A 663 -16.77 24.70 -7.62
N ALA A 664 -16.42 25.38 -6.52
CA ALA A 664 -16.58 24.87 -5.16
C ALA A 664 -17.72 25.60 -4.44
N ILE A 665 -18.51 24.87 -3.67
CA ILE A 665 -19.57 25.38 -2.84
C ILE A 665 -19.53 24.77 -1.45
N GLN A 666 -19.95 25.52 -0.44
CA GLN A 666 -20.11 25.02 0.91
C GLN A 666 -21.49 25.41 1.47
N LEU A 667 -22.23 24.41 1.94
CA LEU A 667 -23.54 24.60 2.58
C LEU A 667 -23.44 24.24 4.05
N THR A 668 -23.77 25.16 4.92
CA THR A 668 -23.81 24.91 6.37
C THR A 668 -25.16 24.34 6.79
N THR A 669 -25.21 23.41 7.70
CA THR A 669 -26.45 22.80 8.23
C THR A 669 -26.21 22.16 9.60
N SER A 670 -27.18 22.24 10.47
CA SER A 670 -27.20 21.50 11.74
C SER A 670 -27.83 20.11 11.62
N PHE A 671 -28.33 19.74 10.45
CA PHE A 671 -28.93 18.43 10.20
C PHE A 671 -27.89 17.34 10.29
N ARG A 672 -28.26 16.20 10.89
CA ARG A 672 -27.44 14.97 10.96
C ARG A 672 -28.21 13.82 10.33
N GLY A 673 -27.53 13.00 9.54
CA GLY A 673 -28.14 11.86 8.87
C GLY A 673 -27.97 11.90 7.35
N PRO A 674 -28.63 10.99 6.62
CA PRO A 674 -28.52 10.92 5.16
C PRO A 674 -29.19 12.12 4.49
N ALA A 675 -28.46 12.75 3.56
CA ALA A 675 -28.92 13.88 2.77
C ALA A 675 -28.50 13.74 1.30
N PHE A 676 -29.14 14.53 0.44
CA PHE A 676 -28.84 14.59 -0.99
C PHE A 676 -28.50 16.04 -1.36
N LEU A 677 -27.34 16.24 -1.97
CA LEU A 677 -26.97 17.52 -2.55
C LEU A 677 -27.38 17.54 -4.02
N ILE A 678 -28.12 18.53 -4.42
CA ILE A 678 -28.52 18.76 -5.80
C ILE A 678 -27.97 20.12 -6.22
N VAL A 679 -27.14 20.14 -7.27
CA VAL A 679 -26.61 21.34 -7.91
C VAL A 679 -27.24 21.46 -9.30
N LYS A 680 -27.86 22.60 -9.62
CA LYS A 680 -28.55 22.81 -10.88
C LYS A 680 -28.13 24.14 -11.54
N GLN A 681 -27.71 24.02 -12.82
CA GLN A 681 -27.39 25.14 -13.69
C GLN A 681 -28.12 25.00 -15.03
N GLY A 682 -29.09 25.85 -15.30
CA GLY A 682 -29.95 25.71 -16.49
C GLY A 682 -30.68 24.36 -16.52
N SER A 683 -30.51 23.61 -17.61
CA SER A 683 -31.01 22.24 -17.76
C SER A 683 -30.10 21.16 -17.14
N GLN A 684 -28.86 21.47 -16.74
CA GLN A 684 -27.93 20.53 -16.14
C GLN A 684 -28.22 20.41 -14.63
N GLN A 685 -28.23 19.13 -14.17
CA GLN A 685 -28.43 18.80 -12.76
C GLN A 685 -27.43 17.75 -12.33
N TYR A 686 -26.78 18.00 -11.18
CA TYR A 686 -25.85 17.08 -10.52
C TYR A 686 -26.46 16.67 -9.18
N THR A 687 -26.36 15.41 -8.82
CA THR A 687 -26.88 14.91 -7.55
C THR A 687 -25.89 13.97 -6.89
N ALA A 688 -25.67 14.17 -5.58
CA ALA A 688 -24.82 13.29 -4.78
C ALA A 688 -25.47 13.02 -3.41
N LYS A 689 -25.30 11.78 -2.93
CA LYS A 689 -25.71 11.38 -1.57
C LYS A 689 -24.56 11.68 -0.60
N VAL A 690 -24.90 12.22 0.57
CA VAL A 690 -23.94 12.54 1.62
C VAL A 690 -24.50 12.14 2.98
N MET A 691 -23.64 11.64 3.86
CA MET A 691 -23.99 11.33 5.25
C MET A 691 -23.45 12.45 6.14
N LEU A 692 -24.33 13.21 6.76
CA LEU A 692 -23.99 14.29 7.69
C LEU A 692 -23.82 13.74 9.10
N LYS A 693 -22.70 14.09 9.75
CA LYS A 693 -22.31 13.62 11.09
C LYS A 693 -22.59 14.65 12.16
#